data_5144df877a2dc5efaa49206535eb3cb3
#
_entry.id   5144df877a2dc5efaa49206535eb3cb3
#
_cell.length_a   1.000
_cell.length_b   1.000
_cell.length_c   1.000
_cell.angle_alpha   90.00
_cell.angle_beta   90.00
_cell.angle_gamma   90.00
#
_symmetry.space_group_name_H-M   'P 1'
#
loop_
_entity.id
_entity.type
_entity.pdbx_description
1 polymer ?
#
loop_
_entity_poly.entity_id
_entity_poly.type
_entity_poly.pdbx_seq_one_letter_code
_entity_poly.pdbx_strand_id
1 'polypeptide(L)'
;MKMRHIKFVWGGPEVIKGRWYLRLVGFYGRTEGAHDDGLALNVRGLLPWLLGAAVAAWLLAAAALSAVWQRNPYSLLTYSDALFFPFRRAEIHDKNGQALIARGTDALRAKRWNEAVACLRQGLALHPHDWRASLTLAEIYVATNQRPTALRLLQEGLTDEFPGRAYLAGMFGIAENAEDFDVVVKTAERYRPALRGDADRVERRWLVMREFTALMGGRKFAEALALAEAQESDDTSMEQRVLALLESRRRDEALNLLAEWRARPGADGKVVARLSVRAFREARQLERMEQTLAELRRQTPAEPQVYVYGVVQQAMTGREAPAKAALEEYLFRFGGSPQNLLLVAEPLAEIANLPLLDRCAAAASERGYAAQPYQMLQLQALMKRGEWDSAARTLAEMKPPAGTTAVSEQLWRDWMQRLLDAVRAPGDVTALGLTDFMRSRPWPVKIFRTTVEALRRANRRETARDVLGIAQSLFPASAWVAQQAADVAQEIAAQPAAAAGIATLPGHLSAPGIFFQQLEAALNAGQWSTAGQLIREARNAQPAPDWLSSRDGELRRAEMRVAQAGGERSRMIAAATVFLNGDADRSRQALELARTFFTQGDRDSAIALATEVMHRSPRDAAARKLLSEWRASQAPQAAVEPGRR
;
A
#
# COMPACT_ATOMS: atom_id res chain seq x y z
N MET A 1 -63.07 -17.97 -48.45
CA MET A 1 -63.21 -16.50 -48.58
C MET A 1 -61.79 -15.94 -48.63
N LYS A 2 -61.28 -15.43 -49.79
CA LYS A 2 -59.96 -14.77 -49.89
C LYS A 2 -60.21 -13.30 -49.51
N MET A 3 -59.81 -12.94 -48.28
CA MET A 3 -59.76 -11.52 -47.88
C MET A 3 -58.82 -10.78 -48.79
N ARG A 4 -59.32 -9.85 -49.62
CA ARG A 4 -58.46 -9.10 -50.57
C ARG A 4 -57.96 -7.77 -50.07
N HIS A 5 -58.66 -7.10 -49.14
CA HIS A 5 -58.26 -5.76 -48.64
C HIS A 5 -58.65 -5.56 -47.15
N ILE A 6 -57.76 -4.93 -46.38
CA ILE A 6 -58.01 -4.44 -45.02
C ILE A 6 -58.08 -2.96 -45.09
N LYS A 7 -59.23 -2.35 -44.68
CA LYS A 7 -59.40 -0.89 -44.60
C LYS A 7 -59.37 -0.46 -43.12
N PHE A 8 -58.52 0.51 -42.83
CA PHE A 8 -58.51 1.18 -41.52
C PHE A 8 -59.49 2.35 -41.55
N VAL A 9 -60.45 2.38 -40.67
CA VAL A 9 -61.50 3.38 -40.64
C VAL A 9 -61.35 4.17 -39.35
N TRP A 10 -61.25 5.52 -39.47
CA TRP A 10 -61.20 6.44 -38.33
C TRP A 10 -62.60 6.97 -38.08
N GLY A 11 -63.37 6.25 -37.26
CA GLY A 11 -64.77 6.68 -36.92
C GLY A 11 -65.61 5.54 -36.41
N GLY A 12 -66.86 5.81 -36.09
CA GLY A 12 -67.84 4.80 -35.64
C GLY A 12 -68.31 3.86 -36.76
N PRO A 13 -69.03 2.78 -36.41
CA PRO A 13 -69.55 1.81 -37.37
C PRO A 13 -70.48 2.37 -38.43
N GLU A 14 -70.89 3.62 -38.30
CA GLU A 14 -71.78 4.34 -39.26
C GLU A 14 -71.06 4.72 -40.56
N VAL A 15 -69.71 4.75 -40.56
CA VAL A 15 -68.89 5.13 -41.73
C VAL A 15 -68.86 4.08 -42.84
N ILE A 16 -69.04 2.80 -42.46
CA ILE A 16 -69.13 1.69 -43.42
C ILE A 16 -70.38 0.84 -43.12
N LYS A 17 -71.26 0.75 -44.14
CA LYS A 17 -72.43 -0.15 -44.07
C LYS A 17 -71.97 -1.61 -44.12
N GLY A 18 -72.11 -2.35 -43.00
CA GLY A 18 -71.72 -3.75 -42.89
C GLY A 18 -71.99 -4.31 -41.47
N ARG A 19 -71.66 -5.63 -41.27
CA ARG A 19 -71.77 -6.26 -39.96
C ARG A 19 -70.52 -5.99 -39.14
N TRP A 20 -70.72 -5.36 -37.97
CA TRP A 20 -69.64 -5.05 -37.02
C TRP A 20 -69.74 -5.95 -35.77
N TYR A 21 -68.59 -6.54 -35.42
CA TYR A 21 -68.44 -7.30 -34.16
C TYR A 21 -67.79 -6.40 -33.13
N LEU A 22 -68.41 -6.28 -31.96
CA LEU A 22 -67.95 -5.46 -30.84
C LEU A 22 -67.60 -4.02 -31.20
N ARG A 23 -68.15 -3.48 -32.33
CA ARG A 23 -67.82 -2.15 -32.89
C ARG A 23 -66.32 -1.95 -33.23
N LEU A 24 -65.53 -3.00 -33.27
CA LEU A 24 -64.09 -2.97 -33.52
C LEU A 24 -63.73 -3.47 -34.91
N VAL A 25 -64.35 -4.56 -35.34
CA VAL A 25 -64.06 -5.22 -36.63
C VAL A 25 -65.35 -5.30 -37.40
N GLY A 26 -65.38 -4.79 -38.62
CA GLY A 26 -66.49 -4.87 -39.53
C GLY A 26 -66.14 -5.63 -40.80
N PHE A 27 -67.12 -6.39 -41.31
CA PHE A 27 -67.04 -6.96 -42.63
C PHE A 27 -67.92 -6.11 -43.55
N TYR A 28 -67.34 -5.57 -44.61
CA TYR A 28 -68.07 -4.93 -45.68
C TYR A 28 -68.13 -5.86 -46.91
N GLY A 29 -69.33 -6.11 -47.37
CA GLY A 29 -69.56 -6.96 -48.52
C GLY A 29 -70.19 -6.15 -49.66
N ARG A 30 -70.28 -6.83 -50.80
CA ARG A 30 -70.76 -6.35 -52.07
C ARG A 30 -72.15 -5.69 -51.91
N THR A 31 -72.20 -4.38 -52.01
CA THR A 31 -73.42 -3.69 -52.44
C THR A 31 -73.34 -3.57 -53.97
N GLU A 32 -74.51 -3.65 -54.64
CA GLU A 32 -74.59 -3.67 -56.10
C GLU A 32 -73.62 -2.63 -56.73
N GLY A 33 -72.57 -3.17 -57.40
CA GLY A 33 -71.63 -2.36 -58.14
C GLY A 33 -70.18 -2.24 -57.59
N ALA A 34 -69.84 -2.68 -56.37
CA ALA A 34 -68.49 -2.61 -55.83
C ALA A 34 -67.87 -4.01 -55.67
N HIS A 35 -66.67 -4.21 -56.23
CA HIS A 35 -65.97 -5.50 -56.24
C HIS A 35 -65.07 -5.79 -55.03
N ASP A 36 -65.30 -5.15 -53.88
CA ASP A 36 -64.41 -5.24 -52.75
C ASP A 36 -65.06 -5.85 -51.51
N ASP A 37 -64.81 -7.14 -51.32
CA ASP A 37 -65.04 -7.82 -50.03
C ASP A 37 -63.81 -7.65 -49.16
N GLY A 38 -63.94 -7.06 -47.98
CA GLY A 38 -62.82 -6.80 -47.08
C GLY A 38 -63.19 -6.68 -45.62
N LEU A 39 -62.15 -6.56 -44.83
CA LEU A 39 -62.20 -6.35 -43.38
C LEU A 39 -62.00 -4.88 -43.08
N ALA A 40 -62.89 -4.27 -42.32
CA ALA A 40 -62.75 -2.91 -41.83
C ALA A 40 -62.39 -2.94 -40.35
N LEU A 41 -61.32 -2.26 -39.97
CA LEU A 41 -60.86 -2.11 -38.61
C LEU A 41 -61.16 -0.69 -38.14
N ASN A 42 -61.97 -0.56 -37.07
CA ASN A 42 -62.27 0.70 -36.42
C ASN A 42 -61.12 1.12 -35.52
N VAL A 43 -60.24 1.96 -36.02
CA VAL A 43 -59.03 2.41 -35.28
C VAL A 43 -59.41 3.13 -33.99
N ARG A 44 -60.44 3.98 -34.02
CA ARG A 44 -60.93 4.70 -32.82
C ARG A 44 -61.48 3.76 -31.76
N GLY A 45 -62.15 2.66 -32.14
CA GLY A 45 -62.64 1.67 -31.22
C GLY A 45 -61.53 0.73 -30.72
N LEU A 46 -60.53 0.42 -31.58
CA LEU A 46 -59.39 -0.44 -31.23
C LEU A 46 -58.39 0.27 -30.32
N LEU A 47 -58.25 1.62 -30.42
CA LEU A 47 -57.28 2.38 -29.67
C LEU A 47 -57.33 2.13 -28.15
N PRO A 48 -58.48 2.18 -27.46
CA PRO A 48 -58.55 1.93 -26.02
C PRO A 48 -58.18 0.48 -25.66
N TRP A 49 -58.49 -0.50 -26.54
CA TRP A 49 -58.11 -1.89 -26.33
C TRP A 49 -56.63 -2.13 -26.54
N LEU A 50 -56.03 -1.53 -27.54
CA LEU A 50 -54.60 -1.55 -27.76
C LEU A 50 -53.85 -0.86 -26.62
N LEU A 51 -54.37 0.29 -26.15
CA LEU A 51 -53.80 1.02 -25.03
C LEU A 51 -53.92 0.17 -23.73
N GLY A 52 -55.08 -0.45 -23.49
CA GLY A 52 -55.28 -1.37 -22.36
C GLY A 52 -54.37 -2.60 -22.43
N ALA A 53 -54.23 -3.19 -23.62
CA ALA A 53 -53.32 -4.30 -23.85
C ALA A 53 -51.83 -3.88 -23.65
N ALA A 54 -51.44 -2.69 -24.12
CA ALA A 54 -50.11 -2.13 -23.92
C ALA A 54 -49.81 -1.88 -22.42
N VAL A 55 -50.80 -1.30 -21.70
CA VAL A 55 -50.65 -1.12 -20.24
C VAL A 55 -50.57 -2.47 -19.53
N ALA A 56 -51.40 -3.45 -19.85
CA ALA A 56 -51.33 -4.78 -19.27
C ALA A 56 -49.99 -5.47 -19.56
N ALA A 57 -49.50 -5.39 -20.80
CA ALA A 57 -48.18 -5.90 -21.20
C ALA A 57 -47.05 -5.23 -20.41
N TRP A 58 -47.15 -3.91 -20.23
CA TRP A 58 -46.20 -3.14 -19.42
C TRP A 58 -46.18 -3.56 -17.96
N LEU A 59 -47.36 -3.77 -17.34
CA LEU A 59 -47.47 -4.24 -15.96
C LEU A 59 -46.90 -5.67 -15.81
N LEU A 60 -47.21 -6.56 -16.74
CA LEU A 60 -46.64 -7.92 -16.76
C LEU A 60 -45.15 -7.93 -16.97
N ALA A 61 -44.64 -7.09 -17.84
CA ALA A 61 -43.17 -6.95 -18.06
C ALA A 61 -42.50 -6.41 -16.78
N ALA A 62 -43.08 -5.42 -16.12
CA ALA A 62 -42.60 -4.91 -14.83
C ALA A 62 -42.60 -5.99 -13.73
N ALA A 63 -43.67 -6.81 -13.66
CA ALA A 63 -43.78 -7.92 -12.72
C ALA A 63 -42.70 -9.01 -12.99
N ALA A 64 -42.52 -9.39 -14.26
CA ALA A 64 -41.47 -10.32 -14.67
C ALA A 64 -40.08 -9.82 -14.35
N LEU A 65 -39.79 -8.57 -14.67
CA LEU A 65 -38.52 -7.91 -14.36
C LEU A 65 -38.26 -7.86 -12.86
N SER A 66 -39.25 -7.47 -12.07
CA SER A 66 -39.15 -7.45 -10.60
C SER A 66 -38.91 -8.86 -10.05
N ALA A 67 -39.57 -9.88 -10.56
CA ALA A 67 -39.35 -11.27 -10.13
C ALA A 67 -37.92 -11.77 -10.46
N VAL A 68 -37.36 -11.35 -11.58
CA VAL A 68 -35.96 -11.65 -11.92
C VAL A 68 -35.01 -10.94 -10.95
N TRP A 69 -35.24 -9.67 -10.64
CA TRP A 69 -34.43 -8.93 -9.69
C TRP A 69 -34.47 -9.51 -8.28
N GLN A 70 -35.62 -9.93 -7.81
CA GLN A 70 -35.81 -10.55 -6.48
C GLN A 70 -35.10 -11.91 -6.32
N ARG A 71 -34.67 -12.54 -7.40
CA ARG A 71 -33.80 -13.75 -7.32
C ARG A 71 -32.42 -13.46 -6.79
N ASN A 72 -31.98 -12.21 -6.89
CA ASN A 72 -30.71 -11.78 -6.29
C ASN A 72 -30.94 -11.35 -4.83
N PRO A 73 -30.38 -12.03 -3.82
CA PRO A 73 -30.60 -11.73 -2.41
C PRO A 73 -30.14 -10.32 -1.99
N TYR A 74 -29.26 -9.69 -2.78
CA TYR A 74 -28.78 -8.34 -2.53
C TYR A 74 -29.58 -7.26 -3.26
N SER A 75 -30.56 -7.62 -4.09
CA SER A 75 -31.31 -6.65 -4.87
C SER A 75 -32.17 -5.75 -3.99
N LEU A 76 -31.97 -4.44 -4.09
CA LEU A 76 -32.77 -3.39 -3.45
C LEU A 76 -33.89 -2.88 -4.37
N LEU A 77 -34.01 -3.47 -5.57
CA LEU A 77 -34.97 -3.03 -6.59
C LEU A 77 -36.37 -3.55 -6.27
N THR A 78 -37.33 -2.66 -6.41
CA THR A 78 -38.75 -2.93 -6.12
C THR A 78 -39.58 -3.02 -7.39
N TYR A 79 -40.82 -3.49 -7.28
CA TYR A 79 -41.76 -3.51 -8.40
C TYR A 79 -41.98 -2.09 -8.98
N SER A 80 -42.03 -1.05 -8.12
CA SER A 80 -42.14 0.34 -8.58
C SER A 80 -40.97 0.79 -9.44
N ASP A 81 -39.77 0.29 -9.16
CA ASP A 81 -38.58 0.61 -9.98
C ASP A 81 -38.69 -0.04 -11.37
N ALA A 82 -39.22 -1.27 -11.43
CA ALA A 82 -39.49 -1.95 -12.69
C ALA A 82 -40.59 -1.24 -13.50
N LEU A 83 -41.63 -0.79 -12.82
CA LEU A 83 -42.76 -0.07 -13.44
C LEU A 83 -42.33 1.24 -14.05
N PHE A 84 -41.48 2.00 -13.36
CA PHE A 84 -40.98 3.31 -13.80
C PHE A 84 -39.55 3.26 -14.35
N PHE A 85 -39.11 2.10 -14.81
CA PHE A 85 -37.73 1.85 -15.30
C PHE A 85 -37.20 2.95 -16.25
N PRO A 86 -37.94 3.43 -17.27
CA PRO A 86 -37.42 4.47 -18.18
C PRO A 86 -37.11 5.80 -17.51
N PHE A 87 -37.85 6.12 -16.43
CA PHE A 87 -37.78 7.40 -15.73
C PHE A 87 -36.85 7.39 -14.52
N ARG A 88 -36.55 6.18 -13.97
CA ARG A 88 -35.76 6.01 -12.74
C ARG A 88 -34.43 5.31 -12.99
N ARG A 89 -33.85 5.43 -14.18
CA ARG A 89 -32.60 4.76 -14.52
C ARG A 89 -31.45 5.09 -13.56
N ALA A 90 -31.30 6.35 -13.17
CA ALA A 90 -30.28 6.79 -12.24
C ALA A 90 -30.44 6.14 -10.85
N GLU A 91 -31.67 6.13 -10.33
CA GLU A 91 -31.99 5.50 -9.03
C GLU A 91 -31.77 3.98 -9.05
N ILE A 92 -32.09 3.32 -10.17
CA ILE A 92 -31.84 1.89 -10.37
C ILE A 92 -30.36 1.59 -10.44
N HIS A 93 -29.57 2.44 -11.13
CA HIS A 93 -28.10 2.30 -11.15
C HIS A 93 -27.55 2.43 -9.74
N ASP A 94 -27.99 3.38 -8.96
CA ASP A 94 -27.59 3.61 -7.59
C ASP A 94 -27.90 2.40 -6.69
N LYS A 95 -29.14 1.90 -6.70
CA LYS A 95 -29.53 0.69 -5.97
C LYS A 95 -28.73 -0.55 -6.36
N ASN A 96 -28.42 -0.71 -7.65
CA ASN A 96 -27.57 -1.78 -8.14
C ASN A 96 -26.12 -1.63 -7.60
N GLY A 97 -25.62 -0.42 -7.52
CA GLY A 97 -24.34 -0.11 -6.90
C GLY A 97 -24.31 -0.54 -5.44
N GLN A 98 -25.31 -0.15 -4.66
CA GLN A 98 -25.46 -0.53 -3.26
C GLN A 98 -25.54 -2.07 -3.09
N ALA A 99 -26.30 -2.76 -3.94
CA ALA A 99 -26.40 -4.22 -3.93
C ALA A 99 -25.04 -4.91 -4.19
N LEU A 100 -24.26 -4.39 -5.13
CA LEU A 100 -22.91 -4.89 -5.40
C LEU A 100 -21.95 -4.62 -4.25
N ILE A 101 -22.05 -3.45 -3.61
CA ILE A 101 -21.24 -3.11 -2.42
C ILE A 101 -21.57 -4.07 -1.27
N ALA A 102 -22.85 -4.33 -1.00
CA ALA A 102 -23.27 -5.28 0.01
C ALA A 102 -22.72 -6.69 -0.26
N ARG A 103 -22.84 -7.17 -1.50
CA ARG A 103 -22.25 -8.45 -1.94
C ARG A 103 -20.75 -8.48 -1.78
N GLY A 104 -20.06 -7.40 -2.14
CA GLY A 104 -18.61 -7.24 -1.99
C GLY A 104 -18.17 -7.32 -0.53
N THR A 105 -18.92 -6.66 0.36
CA THR A 105 -18.68 -6.69 1.82
C THR A 105 -18.87 -8.10 2.40
N ASP A 106 -19.88 -8.83 1.98
CA ASP A 106 -20.10 -10.21 2.41
C ASP A 106 -19.06 -11.18 1.85
N ALA A 107 -18.62 -10.96 0.60
CA ALA A 107 -17.49 -11.69 0.02
C ALA A 107 -16.21 -11.46 0.82
N LEU A 108 -15.97 -10.22 1.30
CA LEU A 108 -14.83 -9.88 2.14
C LEU A 108 -14.88 -10.63 3.49
N ARG A 109 -16.03 -10.64 4.15
CA ARG A 109 -16.24 -11.41 5.39
C ARG A 109 -16.01 -12.90 5.19
N ALA A 110 -16.39 -13.42 4.01
CA ALA A 110 -16.15 -14.81 3.60
C ALA A 110 -14.73 -15.08 3.09
N LYS A 111 -13.81 -14.08 3.16
CA LYS A 111 -12.42 -14.15 2.67
C LYS A 111 -12.30 -14.45 1.16
N ARG A 112 -13.32 -14.16 0.37
CA ARG A 112 -13.33 -14.30 -1.10
C ARG A 112 -12.82 -13.01 -1.75
N TRP A 113 -11.52 -12.75 -1.63
CA TRP A 113 -10.87 -11.47 -1.96
C TRP A 113 -11.12 -10.99 -3.39
N ASN A 114 -10.98 -11.86 -4.38
CA ASN A 114 -11.15 -11.50 -5.79
C ASN A 114 -12.60 -11.07 -6.11
N GLU A 115 -13.58 -11.77 -5.54
CA GLU A 115 -15.00 -11.42 -5.68
C GLU A 115 -15.31 -10.12 -4.96
N ALA A 116 -14.77 -9.93 -3.76
CA ALA A 116 -14.94 -8.70 -2.98
C ALA A 116 -14.45 -7.48 -3.76
N VAL A 117 -13.21 -7.52 -4.26
CA VAL A 117 -12.64 -6.41 -5.05
C VAL A 117 -13.45 -6.14 -6.32
N ALA A 118 -13.86 -7.18 -7.05
CA ALA A 118 -14.65 -7.01 -8.26
C ALA A 118 -16.01 -6.35 -7.97
N CYS A 119 -16.72 -6.85 -6.95
CA CYS A 119 -18.03 -6.33 -6.57
C CYS A 119 -17.95 -4.90 -6.01
N LEU A 120 -16.97 -4.61 -5.13
CA LEU A 120 -16.77 -3.26 -4.58
C LEU A 120 -16.42 -2.26 -5.68
N ARG A 121 -15.52 -2.62 -6.61
CA ARG A 121 -15.15 -1.74 -7.73
C ARG A 121 -16.33 -1.45 -8.66
N GLN A 122 -17.10 -2.49 -9.02
CA GLN A 122 -18.29 -2.31 -9.86
C GLN A 122 -19.39 -1.55 -9.13
N GLY A 123 -19.57 -1.82 -7.83
CA GLY A 123 -20.52 -1.11 -6.99
C GLY A 123 -20.21 0.37 -6.89
N LEU A 124 -18.96 0.75 -6.64
CA LEU A 124 -18.51 2.14 -6.58
C LEU A 124 -18.58 2.85 -7.94
N ALA A 125 -18.42 2.14 -9.05
CA ALA A 125 -18.64 2.73 -10.37
C ALA A 125 -20.11 3.14 -10.60
N LEU A 126 -21.07 2.49 -9.93
CA LEU A 126 -22.50 2.80 -10.01
C LEU A 126 -22.97 3.70 -8.85
N HIS A 127 -22.34 3.62 -7.69
CA HIS A 127 -22.64 4.38 -6.47
C HIS A 127 -21.35 4.96 -5.88
N PRO A 128 -20.78 6.03 -6.47
CA PRO A 128 -19.44 6.54 -6.16
C PRO A 128 -19.31 7.20 -4.79
N HIS A 129 -20.44 7.55 -4.14
CA HIS A 129 -20.43 8.31 -2.88
C HIS A 129 -20.48 7.41 -1.62
N ASP A 130 -20.37 6.08 -1.75
CA ASP A 130 -20.24 5.22 -0.58
C ASP A 130 -18.81 5.27 -0.05
N TRP A 131 -18.61 6.20 0.90
CA TRP A 131 -17.31 6.43 1.52
C TRP A 131 -16.76 5.19 2.26
N ARG A 132 -17.64 4.33 2.82
CA ARG A 132 -17.24 3.10 3.54
C ARG A 132 -16.69 2.08 2.57
N ALA A 133 -17.38 1.86 1.48
CA ALA A 133 -16.94 0.95 0.42
C ALA A 133 -15.63 1.44 -0.22
N SER A 134 -15.50 2.76 -0.44
CA SER A 134 -14.28 3.38 -0.96
C SER A 134 -13.10 3.16 -0.03
N LEU A 135 -13.25 3.39 1.28
CA LEU A 135 -12.19 3.12 2.27
C LEU A 135 -11.83 1.63 2.32
N THR A 136 -12.84 0.75 2.36
CA THR A 136 -12.59 -0.71 2.39
C THR A 136 -11.82 -1.19 1.16
N LEU A 137 -12.19 -0.71 -0.04
CA LEU A 137 -11.47 -1.04 -1.27
C LEU A 137 -10.07 -0.45 -1.28
N ALA A 138 -9.89 0.77 -0.77
CA ALA A 138 -8.59 1.41 -0.63
C ALA A 138 -7.68 0.64 0.33
N GLU A 139 -8.18 0.14 1.47
CA GLU A 139 -7.45 -0.72 2.40
C GLU A 139 -6.98 -2.02 1.73
N ILE A 140 -7.82 -2.65 0.91
CA ILE A 140 -7.42 -3.83 0.13
C ILE A 140 -6.31 -3.48 -0.86
N TYR A 141 -6.39 -2.34 -1.55
CA TYR A 141 -5.32 -1.88 -2.44
C TYR A 141 -4.02 -1.60 -1.69
N VAL A 142 -4.07 -1.02 -0.49
CA VAL A 142 -2.89 -0.84 0.37
C VAL A 142 -2.29 -2.19 0.77
N ALA A 143 -3.12 -3.15 1.18
CA ALA A 143 -2.69 -4.50 1.56
C ALA A 143 -2.05 -5.27 0.37
N THR A 144 -2.48 -4.98 -0.86
CA THR A 144 -1.92 -5.54 -2.10
C THR A 144 -0.82 -4.68 -2.72
N ASN A 145 -0.27 -3.72 -1.97
CA ASN A 145 0.83 -2.85 -2.37
C ASN A 145 0.50 -1.88 -3.53
N GLN A 146 -0.78 -1.54 -3.69
CA GLN A 146 -1.28 -0.62 -4.73
C GLN A 146 -1.69 0.74 -4.14
N ARG A 147 -0.83 1.34 -3.28
CA ARG A 147 -1.12 2.61 -2.59
C ARG A 147 -1.51 3.77 -3.50
N PRO A 148 -0.83 4.00 -4.64
CA PRO A 148 -1.24 5.08 -5.54
C PRO A 148 -2.67 4.90 -6.08
N THR A 149 -3.08 3.65 -6.34
CA THR A 149 -4.45 3.33 -6.77
C THR A 149 -5.46 3.58 -5.64
N ALA A 150 -5.10 3.24 -4.39
CA ALA A 150 -5.93 3.50 -3.22
C ALA A 150 -6.15 5.01 -3.02
N LEU A 151 -5.10 5.82 -3.05
CA LEU A 151 -5.21 7.28 -2.91
C LEU A 151 -6.02 7.91 -4.04
N ARG A 152 -5.77 7.51 -5.29
CA ARG A 152 -6.56 8.00 -6.44
C ARG A 152 -8.05 7.68 -6.28
N LEU A 153 -8.40 6.44 -5.90
CA LEU A 153 -9.78 6.04 -5.65
C LEU A 153 -10.45 6.95 -4.60
N LEU A 154 -9.75 7.25 -3.50
CA LEU A 154 -10.28 8.11 -2.45
C LEU A 154 -10.36 9.57 -2.89
N GLN A 155 -9.43 10.06 -3.71
CA GLN A 155 -9.50 11.42 -4.27
C GLN A 155 -10.64 11.57 -5.27
N GLU A 156 -10.89 10.56 -6.11
CA GLU A 156 -12.03 10.54 -7.05
C GLU A 156 -13.40 10.53 -6.33
N GLY A 157 -13.45 9.97 -5.12
CA GLY A 157 -14.65 9.98 -4.27
C GLY A 157 -14.93 11.32 -3.56
N LEU A 158 -14.03 12.32 -3.65
CA LEU A 158 -14.21 13.62 -3.01
C LEU A 158 -15.22 14.48 -3.79
N THR A 159 -16.25 14.96 -3.09
CA THR A 159 -17.23 15.91 -3.59
C THR A 159 -16.86 17.34 -3.18
N ASP A 160 -17.65 18.34 -3.59
CA ASP A 160 -17.49 19.72 -3.13
C ASP A 160 -17.99 19.93 -1.69
N GLU A 161 -18.85 19.05 -1.22
CA GLU A 161 -19.28 19.01 0.17
C GLU A 161 -18.27 18.28 1.04
N PHE A 162 -18.14 18.70 2.31
CA PHE A 162 -17.24 18.07 3.27
C PHE A 162 -17.65 16.59 3.49
N PRO A 163 -16.79 15.61 3.15
CA PRO A 163 -17.17 14.19 3.14
C PRO A 163 -17.25 13.57 4.55
N GLY A 164 -16.97 14.35 5.57
CA GLY A 164 -16.94 13.91 6.95
C GLY A 164 -15.55 13.45 7.42
N ARG A 165 -15.34 13.59 8.74
CA ARG A 165 -14.07 13.31 9.40
C ARG A 165 -13.60 11.86 9.21
N ALA A 166 -14.53 10.88 9.23
CA ALA A 166 -14.16 9.48 9.12
C ALA A 166 -13.53 9.14 7.77
N TYR A 167 -14.08 9.69 6.67
CA TYR A 167 -13.52 9.50 5.34
C TYR A 167 -12.14 10.14 5.20
N LEU A 168 -12.02 11.40 5.59
CA LEU A 168 -10.74 12.12 5.49
C LEU A 168 -9.68 11.51 6.41
N ALA A 169 -10.04 11.03 7.61
CA ALA A 169 -9.09 10.37 8.50
C ALA A 169 -8.51 9.09 7.88
N GLY A 170 -9.34 8.27 7.22
CA GLY A 170 -8.89 7.10 6.49
C GLY A 170 -7.97 7.46 5.32
N MET A 171 -8.38 8.42 4.49
CA MET A 171 -7.59 8.91 3.36
C MET A 171 -6.25 9.51 3.81
N PHE A 172 -6.26 10.37 4.83
CA PHE A 172 -5.05 10.99 5.39
C PHE A 172 -4.12 9.95 6.00
N GLY A 173 -4.66 8.93 6.69
CA GLY A 173 -3.86 7.84 7.21
C GLY A 173 -3.10 7.08 6.12
N ILE A 174 -3.73 6.83 4.97
CA ILE A 174 -3.06 6.20 3.82
C ILE A 174 -2.02 7.13 3.21
N ALA A 175 -2.34 8.43 3.04
CA ALA A 175 -1.44 9.44 2.48
C ALA A 175 -0.21 9.67 3.39
N GLU A 176 -0.41 9.82 4.70
CA GLU A 176 0.66 10.00 5.67
C GLU A 176 1.59 8.79 5.78
N ASN A 177 1.02 7.57 5.73
CA ASN A 177 1.80 6.34 5.68
C ASN A 177 2.59 6.18 4.37
N ALA A 178 2.18 6.88 3.31
CA ALA A 178 2.90 6.98 2.04
C ALA A 178 3.83 8.20 1.98
N GLU A 179 3.84 9.05 3.02
CA GLU A 179 4.50 10.36 3.04
C GLU A 179 4.04 11.31 1.90
N ASP A 180 2.83 11.10 1.39
CA ASP A 180 2.18 12.01 0.43
C ASP A 180 1.46 13.13 1.19
N PHE A 181 2.24 13.97 1.84
CA PHE A 181 1.73 15.07 2.66
C PHE A 181 1.01 16.13 1.83
N ASP A 182 1.36 16.28 0.55
CA ASP A 182 0.71 17.24 -0.34
C ASP A 182 -0.77 16.92 -0.56
N VAL A 183 -1.15 15.64 -0.59
CA VAL A 183 -2.55 15.23 -0.67
C VAL A 183 -3.32 15.70 0.56
N VAL A 184 -2.73 15.55 1.75
CA VAL A 184 -3.35 15.99 3.01
C VAL A 184 -3.53 17.50 3.02
N VAL A 185 -2.48 18.27 2.69
CA VAL A 185 -2.49 19.74 2.66
C VAL A 185 -3.53 20.25 1.68
N LYS A 186 -3.47 19.82 0.40
CA LYS A 186 -4.43 20.27 -0.64
C LYS A 186 -5.87 19.93 -0.29
N THR A 187 -6.10 18.77 0.30
CA THR A 187 -7.45 18.35 0.71
C THR A 187 -7.95 19.18 1.89
N ALA A 188 -7.08 19.45 2.86
CA ALA A 188 -7.42 20.31 4.00
C ALA A 188 -7.72 21.76 3.55
N GLU A 189 -6.89 22.32 2.68
CA GLU A 189 -7.12 23.65 2.06
C GLU A 189 -8.44 23.73 1.31
N ARG A 190 -8.83 22.66 0.60
CA ARG A 190 -10.10 22.61 -0.15
C ARG A 190 -11.32 22.72 0.78
N TYR A 191 -11.32 21.98 1.89
CA TYR A 191 -12.51 21.88 2.76
C TYR A 191 -12.54 22.89 3.91
N ARG A 192 -11.39 23.43 4.34
CA ARG A 192 -11.32 24.42 5.42
C ARG A 192 -12.23 25.62 5.21
N PRO A 193 -12.33 26.23 4.01
CA PRO A 193 -13.22 27.37 3.78
C PRO A 193 -14.72 27.05 3.88
N ALA A 194 -15.12 25.78 3.68
CA ALA A 194 -16.52 25.36 3.77
C ALA A 194 -16.99 25.22 5.24
N LEU A 195 -16.08 25.01 6.18
CA LEU A 195 -16.36 24.80 7.60
C LEU A 195 -16.35 26.15 8.37
N ARG A 196 -17.35 27.00 8.14
CA ARG A 196 -17.39 28.37 8.71
C ARG A 196 -18.29 28.52 9.93
N GLY A 197 -19.21 27.58 10.19
CA GLY A 197 -20.17 27.64 11.28
C GLY A 197 -19.53 27.34 12.66
N ASP A 198 -20.18 27.76 13.74
CA ASP A 198 -19.78 27.37 15.08
C ASP A 198 -19.93 25.87 15.32
N ALA A 199 -20.93 25.23 14.68
CA ALA A 199 -21.12 23.81 14.69
C ALA A 199 -19.92 23.05 14.05
N ASP A 200 -19.22 23.67 13.12
CA ASP A 200 -18.09 23.08 12.38
C ASP A 200 -16.74 23.33 13.08
N ARG A 201 -16.72 24.03 14.20
CA ARG A 201 -15.48 24.42 14.89
C ARG A 201 -14.57 23.25 15.22
N VAL A 202 -15.15 22.13 15.66
CA VAL A 202 -14.41 20.90 16.00
C VAL A 202 -13.77 20.28 14.75
N GLU A 203 -14.52 20.18 13.66
CA GLU A 203 -14.05 19.62 12.39
C GLU A 203 -12.99 20.51 11.75
N ARG A 204 -13.20 21.81 11.75
CA ARG A 204 -12.22 22.79 11.28
C ARG A 204 -10.91 22.70 12.04
N ARG A 205 -10.96 22.64 13.39
CA ARG A 205 -9.76 22.50 14.24
C ARG A 205 -9.02 21.19 13.97
N TRP A 206 -9.76 20.10 13.82
CA TRP A 206 -9.18 18.81 13.44
C TRP A 206 -8.48 18.89 12.07
N LEU A 207 -9.12 19.52 11.09
CA LEU A 207 -8.57 19.64 9.73
C LEU A 207 -7.28 20.48 9.72
N VAL A 208 -7.28 21.63 10.42
CA VAL A 208 -6.09 22.47 10.61
C VAL A 208 -4.96 21.72 11.29
N MET A 209 -5.26 20.90 12.30
CA MET A 209 -4.25 20.07 12.97
C MET A 209 -3.63 19.06 12.01
N ARG A 210 -4.44 18.41 11.16
CA ARG A 210 -3.94 17.46 10.16
C ARG A 210 -3.10 18.17 9.09
N GLU A 211 -3.54 19.32 8.61
CA GLU A 211 -2.80 20.18 7.69
C GLU A 211 -1.43 20.60 8.27
N PHE A 212 -1.43 21.09 9.51
CA PHE A 212 -0.19 21.44 10.22
C PHE A 212 0.75 20.23 10.33
N THR A 213 0.24 19.08 10.76
CA THR A 213 1.04 17.85 10.89
C THR A 213 1.63 17.42 9.56
N ALA A 214 0.87 17.52 8.47
CA ALA A 214 1.33 17.19 7.12
C ALA A 214 2.41 18.18 6.63
N LEU A 215 2.24 19.49 6.86
CA LEU A 215 3.25 20.49 6.54
C LEU A 215 4.56 20.24 7.31
N MET A 216 4.46 19.91 8.59
CA MET A 216 5.62 19.54 9.42
C MET A 216 6.30 18.27 8.91
N GLY A 217 5.53 17.23 8.58
CA GLY A 217 6.02 15.98 8.00
C GLY A 217 6.71 16.17 6.64
N GLY A 218 6.14 17.04 5.81
CA GLY A 218 6.68 17.47 4.51
C GLY A 218 7.84 18.48 4.62
N ARG A 219 8.24 18.86 5.84
CA ARG A 219 9.30 19.85 6.13
C ARG A 219 9.02 21.25 5.58
N LYS A 220 7.77 21.58 5.34
CA LYS A 220 7.30 22.89 4.91
C LYS A 220 7.06 23.81 6.13
N PHE A 221 8.13 24.01 6.92
CA PHE A 221 8.02 24.69 8.23
C PHE A 221 7.56 26.13 8.14
N ALA A 222 7.89 26.86 7.06
CA ALA A 222 7.42 28.22 6.85
C ALA A 222 5.92 28.28 6.63
N GLU A 223 5.36 27.35 5.83
CA GLU A 223 3.92 27.24 5.58
C GLU A 223 3.18 26.79 6.87
N ALA A 224 3.77 25.85 7.63
CA ALA A 224 3.24 25.42 8.92
C ALA A 224 3.19 26.57 9.94
N LEU A 225 4.21 27.41 9.98
CA LEU A 225 4.25 28.62 10.82
C LEU A 225 3.16 29.60 10.43
N ALA A 226 3.06 29.91 9.14
CA ALA A 226 2.03 30.83 8.60
C ALA A 226 0.61 30.30 8.90
N LEU A 227 0.39 28.99 8.77
CA LEU A 227 -0.89 28.36 9.11
C LEU A 227 -1.21 28.54 10.61
N ALA A 228 -0.24 28.34 11.49
CA ALA A 228 -0.42 28.51 12.92
C ALA A 228 -0.60 29.99 13.33
N GLU A 229 0.03 30.92 12.65
CA GLU A 229 -0.15 32.37 12.85
C GLU A 229 -1.52 32.89 12.42
N ALA A 230 -2.11 32.26 11.43
CA ALA A 230 -3.46 32.58 10.96
C ALA A 230 -4.57 32.07 11.89
N GLN A 231 -4.25 31.23 12.90
CA GLN A 231 -5.21 30.73 13.87
C GLN A 231 -5.44 31.75 15.01
N GLU A 232 -6.58 31.59 15.71
CA GLU A 232 -6.79 32.25 16.99
C GLU A 232 -5.63 31.94 17.94
N SER A 233 -5.20 32.93 18.71
CA SER A 233 -4.03 32.81 19.59
C SER A 233 -4.40 32.04 20.86
N ASP A 234 -4.62 30.73 20.70
CA ASP A 234 -4.82 29.77 21.80
C ASP A 234 -3.53 28.96 22.08
N ASP A 235 -3.55 28.15 23.13
CA ASP A 235 -2.38 27.32 23.49
C ASP A 235 -1.98 26.34 22.39
N THR A 236 -2.92 25.86 21.59
CA THR A 236 -2.63 24.94 20.48
C THR A 236 -1.87 25.64 19.35
N SER A 237 -2.32 26.84 18.96
CA SER A 237 -1.64 27.62 17.92
C SER A 237 -0.26 28.09 18.39
N MET A 238 -0.12 28.45 19.67
CA MET A 238 1.17 28.81 20.25
C MET A 238 2.14 27.61 20.26
N GLU A 239 1.68 26.41 20.65
CA GLU A 239 2.47 25.18 20.57
C GLU A 239 2.93 24.90 19.13
N GLN A 240 2.02 25.01 18.17
CA GLN A 240 2.33 24.83 16.73
C GLN A 240 3.39 25.82 16.22
N ARG A 241 3.27 27.11 16.58
CA ARG A 241 4.26 28.13 16.22
C ARG A 241 5.63 27.81 16.77
N VAL A 242 5.70 27.48 18.07
CA VAL A 242 6.97 27.11 18.71
C VAL A 242 7.59 25.89 18.06
N LEU A 243 6.81 24.85 17.77
CA LEU A 243 7.29 23.64 17.09
C LEU A 243 7.83 23.96 15.70
N ALA A 244 7.11 24.74 14.90
CA ALA A 244 7.54 25.13 13.55
C ALA A 244 8.84 25.95 13.59
N LEU A 245 8.99 26.87 14.55
CA LEU A 245 10.21 27.65 14.77
C LEU A 245 11.41 26.77 15.18
N LEU A 246 11.20 25.80 16.07
CA LEU A 246 12.27 24.87 16.48
C LEU A 246 12.72 23.99 15.32
N GLU A 247 11.78 23.41 14.55
CA GLU A 247 12.14 22.58 13.40
C GLU A 247 12.83 23.37 12.27
N SER A 248 12.47 24.66 12.10
CA SER A 248 13.16 25.57 11.18
C SER A 248 14.47 26.14 11.73
N ARG A 249 14.90 25.72 12.92
CA ARG A 249 16.10 26.16 13.65
C ARG A 249 16.12 27.65 14.05
N ARG A 250 14.97 28.32 14.07
CA ARG A 250 14.78 29.71 14.51
C ARG A 250 14.64 29.76 16.04
N ARG A 251 15.71 29.37 16.73
CA ARG A 251 15.72 29.11 18.18
C ARG A 251 15.43 30.34 19.04
N ASP A 252 15.98 31.48 18.67
CA ASP A 252 15.83 32.71 19.44
C ASP A 252 14.38 33.21 19.38
N GLU A 253 13.74 33.10 18.22
CA GLU A 253 12.34 33.43 18.05
C GLU A 253 11.43 32.47 18.83
N ALA A 254 11.75 31.18 18.82
CA ALA A 254 11.03 30.20 19.63
C ALA A 254 11.13 30.52 21.13
N LEU A 255 12.33 30.92 21.63
CA LEU A 255 12.53 31.31 23.03
C LEU A 255 11.76 32.57 23.40
N ASN A 256 11.76 33.59 22.54
CA ASN A 256 10.98 34.81 22.72
C ASN A 256 9.47 34.51 22.79
N LEU A 257 8.97 33.72 21.85
CA LEU A 257 7.57 33.32 21.80
C LEU A 257 7.15 32.51 23.05
N LEU A 258 8.03 31.63 23.54
CA LEU A 258 7.81 30.89 24.79
C LEU A 258 7.77 31.81 26.02
N ALA A 259 8.60 32.86 26.06
CA ALA A 259 8.56 33.86 27.13
C ALA A 259 7.25 34.66 27.09
N GLU A 260 6.82 35.11 25.93
CA GLU A 260 5.52 35.76 25.73
C GLU A 260 4.35 34.88 26.13
N TRP A 261 4.38 33.60 25.70
CA TRP A 261 3.32 32.64 26.04
C TRP A 261 3.24 32.38 27.52
N ARG A 262 4.39 32.21 28.20
CA ARG A 262 4.45 32.05 29.67
C ARG A 262 3.84 33.23 30.42
N ALA A 263 3.96 34.44 29.89
CA ALA A 263 3.41 35.65 30.51
C ALA A 263 1.89 35.79 30.32
N ARG A 264 1.26 35.00 29.45
CA ARG A 264 -0.19 35.09 29.18
C ARG A 264 -1.00 34.49 30.34
N PRO A 265 -2.09 35.16 30.77
CA PRO A 265 -3.04 34.57 31.69
C PRO A 265 -3.70 33.32 31.09
N GLY A 266 -3.69 32.21 31.85
CA GLY A 266 -4.31 30.96 31.42
C GLY A 266 -3.44 30.08 30.51
N ALA A 267 -2.16 30.43 30.27
CA ALA A 267 -1.23 29.57 29.52
C ALA A 267 -1.04 28.23 30.22
N ASP A 268 -1.01 27.14 29.40
CA ASP A 268 -0.66 25.81 29.92
C ASP A 268 0.82 25.76 30.31
N GLY A 269 1.10 26.00 31.60
CA GLY A 269 2.46 26.04 32.15
C GLY A 269 3.26 24.75 31.89
N LYS A 270 2.60 23.59 31.80
CA LYS A 270 3.27 22.31 31.55
C LYS A 270 3.74 22.21 30.08
N VAL A 271 2.90 22.60 29.13
CA VAL A 271 3.26 22.62 27.72
C VAL A 271 4.37 23.62 27.46
N VAL A 272 4.25 24.84 28.02
CA VAL A 272 5.27 25.87 27.90
C VAL A 272 6.61 25.40 28.51
N ALA A 273 6.60 24.79 29.69
CA ALA A 273 7.82 24.28 30.33
C ALA A 273 8.46 23.17 29.48
N ARG A 274 7.67 22.22 28.99
CA ARG A 274 8.16 21.13 28.13
C ARG A 274 8.85 21.65 26.87
N LEU A 275 8.23 22.57 26.16
CA LEU A 275 8.81 23.18 24.95
C LEU A 275 10.03 24.05 25.28
N SER A 276 10.01 24.77 26.43
CA SER A 276 11.15 25.55 26.90
C SER A 276 12.38 24.68 27.17
N VAL A 277 12.20 23.50 27.76
CA VAL A 277 13.29 22.53 27.98
C VAL A 277 13.93 22.15 26.64
N ARG A 278 13.14 21.83 25.63
CA ARG A 278 13.63 21.51 24.28
C ARG A 278 14.37 22.71 23.67
N ALA A 279 13.77 23.89 23.70
CA ALA A 279 14.36 25.11 23.15
C ALA A 279 15.69 25.46 23.82
N PHE A 280 15.77 25.38 25.16
CA PHE A 280 17.01 25.61 25.90
C PHE A 280 18.10 24.60 25.58
N ARG A 281 17.74 23.31 25.45
CA ARG A 281 18.69 22.29 25.01
C ARG A 281 19.25 22.59 23.61
N GLU A 282 18.39 22.93 22.65
CA GLU A 282 18.80 23.24 21.28
C GLU A 282 19.60 24.55 21.21
N ALA A 283 19.32 25.51 22.08
CA ALA A 283 20.12 26.73 22.24
C ALA A 283 21.38 26.56 23.12
N ARG A 284 21.66 25.32 23.59
CA ARG A 284 22.76 24.98 24.52
C ARG A 284 22.75 25.75 25.86
N GLN A 285 21.58 26.22 26.31
CA GLN A 285 21.37 26.87 27.59
C GLN A 285 21.05 25.80 28.66
N LEU A 286 22.03 24.93 28.96
CA LEU A 286 21.79 23.72 29.74
C LEU A 286 21.36 23.99 31.20
N GLU A 287 21.85 25.05 31.82
CA GLU A 287 21.44 25.44 33.19
C GLU A 287 19.95 25.79 33.24
N ARG A 288 19.47 26.59 32.28
CA ARG A 288 18.04 26.94 32.17
C ARG A 288 17.19 25.72 31.90
N MET A 289 17.67 24.80 31.04
CA MET A 289 17.02 23.52 30.80
C MET A 289 16.84 22.72 32.07
N GLU A 290 17.90 22.60 32.91
CA GLU A 290 17.87 21.84 34.16
C GLU A 290 16.95 22.47 35.19
N GLN A 291 16.99 23.81 35.32
CA GLN A 291 16.05 24.55 36.19
C GLN A 291 14.60 24.32 35.79
N THR A 292 14.30 24.41 34.49
CA THR A 292 12.94 24.21 33.97
C THR A 292 12.48 22.76 34.15
N LEU A 293 13.37 21.77 33.96
CA LEU A 293 13.08 20.36 34.25
C LEU A 293 12.78 20.12 35.72
N ALA A 294 13.55 20.73 36.64
CA ALA A 294 13.32 20.62 38.06
C ALA A 294 11.98 21.24 38.48
N GLU A 295 11.61 22.37 37.88
CA GLU A 295 10.31 22.98 38.09
C GLU A 295 9.16 22.12 37.60
N LEU A 296 9.26 21.60 36.36
CA LEU A 296 8.27 20.71 35.74
C LEU A 296 8.03 19.46 36.60
N ARG A 297 9.09 18.83 37.11
CA ARG A 297 9.00 17.67 38.00
C ARG A 297 8.31 18.02 39.36
N ARG A 298 8.55 19.22 39.89
CA ARG A 298 7.87 19.67 41.12
C ARG A 298 6.38 19.88 40.90
N GLN A 299 5.99 20.37 39.74
CA GLN A 299 4.58 20.58 39.38
C GLN A 299 3.85 19.26 39.09
N THR A 300 4.55 18.24 38.60
CA THR A 300 3.97 16.97 38.14
C THR A 300 4.73 15.74 38.65
N PRO A 301 4.78 15.55 40.00
CA PRO A 301 5.62 14.53 40.63
C PRO A 301 5.17 13.08 40.34
N ALA A 302 3.91 12.89 39.92
CA ALA A 302 3.30 11.58 39.66
C ALA A 302 3.22 11.22 38.18
N GLU A 303 3.68 12.07 37.25
CA GLU A 303 3.60 11.85 35.81
C GLU A 303 4.89 11.22 35.26
N PRO A 304 4.91 9.88 34.93
CA PRO A 304 6.11 9.22 34.39
C PRO A 304 6.67 9.87 33.14
N GLN A 305 5.78 10.37 32.24
CA GLN A 305 6.17 11.00 30.98
C GLN A 305 7.08 12.20 31.14
N VAL A 306 6.89 12.99 32.20
CA VAL A 306 7.73 14.16 32.53
C VAL A 306 9.15 13.73 32.88
N TYR A 307 9.28 12.66 33.66
CA TYR A 307 10.59 12.12 34.00
C TYR A 307 11.29 11.47 32.80
N VAL A 308 10.55 10.70 31.99
CA VAL A 308 11.05 10.17 30.71
C VAL A 308 11.57 11.29 29.84
N TYR A 309 10.77 12.35 29.65
CA TYR A 309 11.18 13.51 28.89
C TYR A 309 12.49 14.10 29.43
N GLY A 310 12.61 14.23 30.75
CA GLY A 310 13.84 14.71 31.41
C GLY A 310 15.04 13.79 31.13
N VAL A 311 14.90 12.47 31.23
CA VAL A 311 15.96 11.50 30.91
C VAL A 311 16.42 11.66 29.46
N VAL A 312 15.48 11.73 28.52
CA VAL A 312 15.79 11.88 27.08
C VAL A 312 16.50 13.19 26.79
N GLN A 313 16.01 14.30 27.34
CA GLN A 313 16.64 15.61 27.11
C GLN A 313 18.06 15.65 27.67
N GLN A 314 18.32 15.08 28.85
CA GLN A 314 19.65 14.97 29.44
C GLN A 314 20.57 14.06 28.57
N ALA A 315 20.06 12.92 28.13
CA ALA A 315 20.80 12.02 27.24
C ALA A 315 21.22 12.70 25.92
N MET A 316 20.33 13.53 25.34
CA MET A 316 20.61 14.28 24.11
C MET A 316 21.62 15.43 24.30
N THR A 317 21.98 15.80 25.51
CA THR A 317 23.09 16.78 25.75
C THR A 317 24.47 16.16 25.59
N GLY A 318 24.59 14.83 25.54
CA GLY A 318 25.85 14.09 25.57
C GLY A 318 26.50 13.99 26.96
N ARG A 319 25.83 14.46 28.01
CA ARG A 319 26.32 14.42 29.39
C ARG A 319 25.82 13.16 30.10
N GLU A 320 26.70 12.16 30.25
CA GLU A 320 26.32 10.83 30.77
C GLU A 320 25.85 10.87 32.24
N ALA A 321 26.56 11.57 33.11
CA ALA A 321 26.27 11.57 34.52
C ALA A 321 24.87 12.13 34.86
N PRO A 322 24.44 13.31 34.37
CA PRO A 322 23.08 13.80 34.58
C PRO A 322 22.01 12.89 33.97
N ALA A 323 22.26 12.32 32.79
CA ALA A 323 21.30 11.43 32.16
C ALA A 323 21.11 10.12 32.95
N LYS A 324 22.23 9.54 33.44
CA LYS A 324 22.20 8.35 34.31
C LYS A 324 21.47 8.65 35.65
N ALA A 325 21.77 9.76 36.28
CA ALA A 325 21.11 10.16 37.51
C ALA A 325 19.59 10.35 37.34
N ALA A 326 19.18 10.99 36.23
CA ALA A 326 17.78 11.14 35.87
C ALA A 326 17.08 9.80 35.62
N LEU A 327 17.78 8.83 34.98
CA LEU A 327 17.25 7.48 34.77
C LEU A 327 17.11 6.72 36.10
N GLU A 328 18.11 6.75 37.00
CA GLU A 328 18.01 6.08 38.29
C GLU A 328 16.87 6.64 39.14
N GLU A 329 16.66 7.98 39.13
CA GLU A 329 15.51 8.58 39.76
C GLU A 329 14.19 8.07 39.18
N TYR A 330 14.12 7.96 37.83
CA TYR A 330 12.94 7.41 37.16
C TYR A 330 12.70 5.94 37.54
N LEU A 331 13.73 5.11 37.49
CA LEU A 331 13.65 3.67 37.82
C LEU A 331 13.23 3.46 39.29
N PHE A 332 13.70 4.29 40.18
CA PHE A 332 13.30 4.25 41.60
C PHE A 332 11.82 4.56 41.78
N ARG A 333 11.31 5.60 41.12
CA ARG A 333 9.91 6.06 41.27
C ARG A 333 8.91 5.22 40.49
N PHE A 334 9.24 4.84 39.25
CA PHE A 334 8.28 4.29 38.31
C PHE A 334 8.66 2.91 37.75
N GLY A 335 9.82 2.39 38.08
CA GLY A 335 10.32 1.13 37.51
C GLY A 335 9.58 -0.13 37.97
N GLY A 336 8.59 -0.01 38.88
CA GLY A 336 7.76 -1.13 39.32
C GLY A 336 6.76 -1.67 38.30
N SER A 337 6.67 -1.08 37.12
CA SER A 337 5.78 -1.52 36.02
C SER A 337 6.55 -1.74 34.72
N PRO A 338 6.33 -2.88 34.02
CA PRO A 338 6.98 -3.13 32.75
C PRO A 338 6.60 -2.11 31.67
N GLN A 339 5.37 -1.57 31.71
CA GLN A 339 4.93 -0.51 30.81
C GLN A 339 5.73 0.79 31.01
N ASN A 340 6.00 1.17 32.24
CA ASN A 340 6.81 2.35 32.54
C ASN A 340 8.27 2.15 32.13
N LEU A 341 8.82 0.95 32.29
CA LEU A 341 10.18 0.67 31.83
C LEU A 341 10.29 0.77 30.30
N LEU A 342 9.28 0.29 29.56
CA LEU A 342 9.23 0.45 28.10
C LEU A 342 9.05 1.92 27.72
N LEU A 343 8.24 2.68 28.46
CA LEU A 343 8.01 4.10 28.20
C LEU A 343 9.30 4.92 28.19
N VAL A 344 10.32 4.56 28.99
CA VAL A 344 11.63 5.23 28.96
C VAL A 344 12.60 4.56 27.98
N ALA A 345 12.51 3.25 27.80
CA ALA A 345 13.43 2.51 26.94
C ALA A 345 13.22 2.82 25.43
N GLU A 346 11.96 2.99 24.98
CA GLU A 346 11.63 3.30 23.59
C GLU A 346 12.31 4.59 23.08
N PRO A 347 12.16 5.76 23.71
CA PRO A 347 12.86 6.96 23.24
C PRO A 347 14.39 6.88 23.41
N LEU A 348 14.90 6.12 24.38
CA LEU A 348 16.36 5.88 24.49
C LEU A 348 16.89 5.07 23.31
N ALA A 349 16.12 4.09 22.81
CA ALA A 349 16.45 3.37 21.59
C ALA A 349 16.36 4.27 20.33
N GLU A 350 15.40 5.22 20.31
CA GLU A 350 15.31 6.18 19.22
C GLU A 350 16.54 7.09 19.10
N ILE A 351 17.10 7.52 20.24
CA ILE A 351 18.34 8.32 20.25
C ILE A 351 19.60 7.44 20.27
N ALA A 352 19.47 6.11 20.19
CA ALA A 352 20.54 5.12 20.20
C ALA A 352 21.47 5.22 21.42
N ASN A 353 20.93 5.53 22.59
CA ASN A 353 21.68 5.59 23.84
C ASN A 353 21.75 4.19 24.49
N LEU A 354 22.71 3.37 24.07
CA LEU A 354 22.87 1.99 24.54
C LEU A 354 23.12 1.89 26.05
N PRO A 355 24.01 2.71 26.70
CA PRO A 355 24.28 2.56 28.13
C PRO A 355 23.04 2.72 29.00
N LEU A 356 22.17 3.69 28.68
CA LEU A 356 20.92 3.87 29.41
C LEU A 356 19.88 2.81 29.09
N LEU A 357 19.86 2.34 27.85
CA LEU A 357 18.98 1.25 27.42
C LEU A 357 19.35 -0.08 28.07
N ASP A 358 20.65 -0.39 28.18
CA ASP A 358 21.17 -1.56 28.90
C ASP A 358 20.80 -1.51 30.39
N ARG A 359 20.84 -0.34 31.00
CA ARG A 359 20.38 -0.15 32.37
C ARG A 359 18.86 -0.40 32.53
N CYS A 360 18.05 0.00 31.55
CA CYS A 360 16.62 -0.34 31.52
C CYS A 360 16.40 -1.85 31.40
N ALA A 361 17.15 -2.52 30.51
CA ALA A 361 17.09 -3.97 30.33
C ALA A 361 17.52 -4.73 31.61
N ALA A 362 18.59 -4.26 32.28
CA ALA A 362 19.03 -4.80 33.55
C ALA A 362 17.94 -4.64 34.64
N ALA A 363 17.35 -3.45 34.73
CA ALA A 363 16.27 -3.18 35.68
C ALA A 363 15.02 -4.04 35.40
N ALA A 364 14.72 -4.36 34.15
CA ALA A 364 13.65 -5.29 33.78
C ALA A 364 13.98 -6.72 34.21
N SER A 365 15.22 -7.17 33.97
CA SER A 365 15.70 -8.48 34.38
C SER A 365 15.70 -8.67 35.90
N GLU A 366 16.19 -7.68 36.65
CA GLU A 366 16.16 -7.66 38.12
C GLU A 366 14.75 -7.86 38.69
N ARG A 367 13.71 -7.41 37.95
CA ARG A 367 12.30 -7.49 38.35
C ARG A 367 11.56 -8.70 37.73
N GLY A 368 12.27 -9.57 36.97
CA GLY A 368 11.69 -10.74 36.33
C GLY A 368 10.78 -10.44 35.14
N TYR A 369 10.92 -9.27 34.51
CA TYR A 369 10.13 -8.93 33.30
C TYR A 369 10.70 -9.58 32.05
N ALA A 370 9.87 -9.74 31.01
CA ALA A 370 10.27 -10.32 29.75
C ALA A 370 11.41 -9.51 29.10
N ALA A 371 12.49 -10.19 28.72
CA ALA A 371 13.67 -9.56 28.10
C ALA A 371 13.45 -9.15 26.64
N GLN A 372 12.57 -9.85 25.91
CA GLN A 372 12.39 -9.69 24.46
C GLN A 372 12.10 -8.25 24.00
N PRO A 373 11.20 -7.46 24.63
CA PRO A 373 10.97 -6.08 24.19
C PRO A 373 12.24 -5.21 24.27
N TYR A 374 13.06 -5.39 25.32
CA TYR A 374 14.30 -4.62 25.48
C TYR A 374 15.37 -5.06 24.48
N GLN A 375 15.47 -6.37 24.19
CA GLN A 375 16.36 -6.87 23.15
C GLN A 375 15.99 -6.29 21.76
N MET A 376 14.71 -6.16 21.45
CA MET A 376 14.27 -5.48 20.21
C MET A 376 14.71 -4.01 20.16
N LEU A 377 14.59 -3.29 21.26
CA LEU A 377 15.03 -1.90 21.38
C LEU A 377 16.55 -1.76 21.31
N GLN A 378 17.29 -2.67 21.95
CA GLN A 378 18.76 -2.75 21.88
C GLN A 378 19.21 -3.02 20.44
N LEU A 379 18.58 -3.97 19.75
CA LEU A 379 18.84 -4.26 18.34
C LEU A 379 18.65 -3.02 17.47
N GLN A 380 17.54 -2.29 17.66
CA GLN A 380 17.29 -1.05 16.93
C GLN A 380 18.37 0.02 17.22
N ALA A 381 18.78 0.19 18.45
CA ALA A 381 19.83 1.13 18.84
C ALA A 381 21.19 0.76 18.26
N LEU A 382 21.57 -0.54 18.32
CA LEU A 382 22.80 -1.07 17.73
C LEU A 382 22.86 -0.81 16.22
N MET A 383 21.75 -1.05 15.53
CA MET A 383 21.65 -0.79 14.09
C MET A 383 21.81 0.71 13.77
N LYS A 384 21.21 1.59 14.58
CA LYS A 384 21.38 3.04 14.43
C LYS A 384 22.83 3.50 14.66
N ARG A 385 23.58 2.79 15.48
CA ARG A 385 24.99 3.05 15.73
C ARG A 385 25.94 2.41 14.70
N GLY A 386 25.45 1.49 13.88
CA GLY A 386 26.26 0.74 12.93
C GLY A 386 27.04 -0.41 13.57
N GLU A 387 26.64 -0.88 14.76
CA GLU A 387 27.27 -1.99 15.48
C GLU A 387 26.67 -3.33 15.02
N TRP A 388 26.95 -3.68 13.75
CA TRP A 388 26.28 -4.77 13.04
C TRP A 388 26.50 -6.16 13.67
N ASP A 389 27.70 -6.44 14.18
CA ASP A 389 28.03 -7.73 14.78
C ASP A 389 27.35 -7.90 16.14
N SER A 390 27.26 -6.85 16.92
CA SER A 390 26.51 -6.85 18.17
C SER A 390 25.01 -6.99 17.90
N ALA A 391 24.49 -6.29 16.89
CA ALA A 391 23.09 -6.41 16.46
C ALA A 391 22.75 -7.85 16.03
N ALA A 392 23.61 -8.49 15.26
CA ALA A 392 23.40 -9.88 14.82
C ALA A 392 23.41 -10.87 16.00
N ARG A 393 24.31 -10.69 16.98
CA ARG A 393 24.32 -11.50 18.20
C ARG A 393 23.04 -11.33 19.00
N THR A 394 22.62 -10.10 19.22
CA THR A 394 21.36 -9.81 19.92
C THR A 394 20.16 -10.46 19.22
N LEU A 395 20.07 -10.39 17.88
CA LEU A 395 19.01 -11.03 17.12
C LEU A 395 19.03 -12.57 17.25
N ALA A 396 20.22 -13.18 17.25
CA ALA A 396 20.39 -14.63 17.40
C ALA A 396 19.98 -15.12 18.81
N GLU A 397 20.25 -14.32 19.85
CA GLU A 397 19.90 -14.62 21.24
C GLU A 397 18.40 -14.46 21.53
N MET A 398 17.66 -13.71 20.71
CA MET A 398 16.22 -13.52 20.87
C MET A 398 15.48 -14.84 20.63
N LYS A 399 14.59 -15.20 21.55
CA LYS A 399 13.71 -16.36 21.37
C LYS A 399 12.78 -16.18 20.17
N PRO A 400 12.48 -17.25 19.42
CA PRO A 400 11.44 -17.18 18.38
C PRO A 400 10.10 -16.75 18.96
N PRO A 401 9.32 -15.95 18.22
CA PRO A 401 7.99 -15.53 18.65
C PRO A 401 7.05 -16.74 18.79
N ALA A 402 6.20 -16.70 19.81
CA ALA A 402 5.20 -17.74 20.07
C ALA A 402 3.82 -17.11 20.27
N GLY A 403 2.77 -17.79 19.82
CA GLY A 403 1.39 -17.33 19.98
C GLY A 403 0.79 -16.60 18.77
N THR A 404 -0.28 -15.87 18.99
CA THR A 404 -1.08 -15.20 17.92
C THR A 404 -0.36 -14.04 17.24
N THR A 405 0.61 -13.41 17.89
CA THR A 405 1.45 -12.33 17.34
C THR A 405 2.64 -12.84 16.53
N ALA A 406 2.86 -14.16 16.51
CA ALA A 406 4.03 -14.80 15.92
C ALA A 406 4.28 -14.40 14.45
N VAL A 407 3.23 -14.18 13.65
CA VAL A 407 3.38 -13.90 12.21
C VAL A 407 4.03 -12.53 11.97
N SER A 408 3.58 -11.48 12.66
CA SER A 408 4.14 -10.13 12.49
C SER A 408 5.53 -10.00 13.10
N GLU A 409 5.77 -10.64 14.25
CA GLU A 409 7.07 -10.67 14.90
C GLU A 409 8.08 -11.48 14.08
N GLN A 410 7.67 -12.63 13.53
CA GLN A 410 8.50 -13.44 12.65
C GLN A 410 8.86 -12.66 11.37
N LEU A 411 7.88 -11.95 10.79
CA LEU A 411 8.11 -11.13 9.61
C LEU A 411 9.12 -10.01 9.87
N TRP A 412 9.01 -9.35 11.04
CA TRP A 412 9.96 -8.33 11.47
C TRP A 412 11.36 -8.94 11.67
N ARG A 413 11.46 -10.12 12.30
CA ARG A 413 12.70 -10.84 12.51
C ARG A 413 13.36 -11.24 11.18
N ASP A 414 12.59 -11.77 10.24
CA ASP A 414 13.06 -12.15 8.91
C ASP A 414 13.61 -10.95 8.13
N TRP A 415 12.94 -9.79 8.23
CA TRP A 415 13.43 -8.54 7.66
C TRP A 415 14.76 -8.13 8.30
N MET A 416 14.84 -8.12 9.63
CA MET A 416 16.07 -7.76 10.36
C MET A 416 17.22 -8.68 10.01
N GLN A 417 16.99 -9.99 9.96
CA GLN A 417 18.01 -10.96 9.60
C GLN A 417 18.58 -10.68 8.20
N ARG A 418 17.69 -10.48 7.21
CA ARG A 418 18.11 -10.17 5.83
C ARG A 418 18.85 -8.85 5.73
N LEU A 419 18.42 -7.85 6.48
CA LEU A 419 19.10 -6.55 6.52
C LEU A 419 20.51 -6.70 7.12
N LEU A 420 20.64 -7.39 8.24
CA LEU A 420 21.94 -7.66 8.86
C LEU A 420 22.87 -8.49 7.97
N ASP A 421 22.33 -9.48 7.27
CA ASP A 421 23.10 -10.27 6.31
C ASP A 421 23.60 -9.41 5.14
N ALA A 422 22.75 -8.53 4.60
CA ALA A 422 23.11 -7.61 3.51
C ALA A 422 24.16 -6.56 3.95
N VAL A 423 24.12 -6.15 5.21
CA VAL A 423 25.05 -5.16 5.77
C VAL A 423 26.42 -5.80 6.09
N ARG A 424 26.43 -7.00 6.71
CA ARG A 424 27.63 -7.68 7.19
C ARG A 424 28.41 -8.39 6.07
N ALA A 425 27.71 -9.12 5.23
CA ALA A 425 28.31 -9.91 4.16
C ALA A 425 28.11 -9.19 2.81
N PRO A 426 29.18 -8.60 2.23
CA PRO A 426 29.09 -8.02 0.90
C PRO A 426 28.93 -9.14 -0.13
N GLY A 427 27.74 -9.32 -0.63
CA GLY A 427 27.47 -10.28 -1.69
C GLY A 427 26.14 -10.00 -2.37
N ASP A 428 26.09 -10.27 -3.68
CA ASP A 428 24.89 -10.04 -4.48
C ASP A 428 23.70 -10.88 -3.99
N VAL A 429 23.97 -12.06 -3.41
CA VAL A 429 22.94 -12.97 -2.90
C VAL A 429 22.19 -12.36 -1.71
N THR A 430 22.93 -11.78 -0.74
CA THR A 430 22.31 -11.16 0.45
C THR A 430 21.57 -9.87 0.07
N ALA A 431 22.12 -9.08 -0.86
CA ALA A 431 21.48 -7.88 -1.40
C ALA A 431 20.17 -8.23 -2.14
N LEU A 432 20.20 -9.24 -3.01
CA LEU A 432 19.01 -9.72 -3.73
C LEU A 432 17.97 -10.30 -2.77
N GLY A 433 18.40 -11.10 -1.79
CA GLY A 433 17.49 -11.66 -0.79
C GLY A 433 16.75 -10.60 0.03
N LEU A 434 17.41 -9.47 0.33
CA LEU A 434 16.78 -8.32 0.99
C LEU A 434 15.83 -7.58 0.03
N THR A 435 16.27 -7.26 -1.19
CA THR A 435 15.46 -6.49 -2.16
C THR A 435 14.20 -7.25 -2.59
N ASP A 436 14.28 -8.55 -2.81
CA ASP A 436 13.12 -9.39 -3.13
C ASP A 436 12.14 -9.47 -1.96
N PHE A 437 12.66 -9.58 -0.74
CA PHE A 437 11.83 -9.56 0.45
C PHE A 437 11.12 -8.22 0.63
N MET A 438 11.80 -7.10 0.38
CA MET A 438 11.21 -5.76 0.43
C MET A 438 10.14 -5.57 -0.66
N ARG A 439 10.34 -6.13 -1.85
CA ARG A 439 9.38 -6.05 -2.96
C ARG A 439 8.12 -6.88 -2.74
N SER A 440 8.25 -8.01 -2.07
CA SER A 440 7.17 -9.00 -1.93
C SER A 440 6.05 -8.60 -0.95
N ARG A 441 6.20 -7.49 -0.21
CA ARG A 441 5.29 -7.13 0.90
C ARG A 441 5.00 -5.63 0.97
N PRO A 442 3.82 -5.26 1.50
CA PRO A 442 3.40 -3.85 1.61
C PRO A 442 4.05 -3.15 2.83
N TRP A 443 5.37 -3.03 2.83
CA TRP A 443 6.09 -2.35 3.89
C TRP A 443 5.73 -0.86 3.98
N PRO A 444 5.63 -0.29 5.20
CA PRO A 444 5.52 1.15 5.37
C PRO A 444 6.86 1.84 5.02
N VAL A 445 6.81 3.12 4.65
CA VAL A 445 8.00 3.91 4.29
C VAL A 445 9.06 3.94 5.40
N LYS A 446 8.65 3.89 6.67
CA LYS A 446 9.56 3.83 7.82
C LYS A 446 10.52 2.64 7.77
N ILE A 447 10.07 1.48 7.27
CA ILE A 447 10.92 0.29 7.10
C ILE A 447 11.95 0.52 5.98
N PHE A 448 11.55 1.12 4.86
CA PHE A 448 12.48 1.53 3.80
C PHE A 448 13.50 2.52 4.33
N ARG A 449 13.09 3.50 5.13
CA ARG A 449 13.97 4.48 5.77
C ARG A 449 15.03 3.80 6.62
N THR A 450 14.64 2.96 7.55
CA THR A 450 15.57 2.21 8.42
C THR A 450 16.52 1.34 7.60
N THR A 451 16.02 0.67 6.56
CA THR A 451 16.81 -0.19 5.67
C THR A 451 17.86 0.63 4.90
N VAL A 452 17.46 1.71 4.25
CA VAL A 452 18.36 2.58 3.46
C VAL A 452 19.40 3.23 4.36
N GLU A 453 19.01 3.76 5.51
CA GLU A 453 19.95 4.36 6.46
C GLU A 453 20.98 3.36 6.97
N ALA A 454 20.58 2.12 7.27
CA ALA A 454 21.50 1.06 7.68
C ALA A 454 22.46 0.69 6.55
N LEU A 455 21.97 0.50 5.34
CA LEU A 455 22.78 0.19 4.16
C LEU A 455 23.79 1.32 3.84
N ARG A 456 23.37 2.59 3.91
CA ARG A 456 24.27 3.75 3.70
C ARG A 456 25.37 3.82 4.76
N ARG A 457 25.01 3.63 6.06
CA ARG A 457 26.01 3.57 7.15
C ARG A 457 27.02 2.44 6.96
N ALA A 458 26.57 1.32 6.41
CA ALA A 458 27.44 0.17 6.10
C ALA A 458 28.18 0.31 4.76
N ASN A 459 28.09 1.46 4.10
CA ASN A 459 28.66 1.73 2.77
C ASN A 459 28.15 0.77 1.66
N ARG A 460 26.91 0.27 1.78
CA ARG A 460 26.23 -0.60 0.81
C ARG A 460 25.36 0.22 -0.14
N ARG A 461 25.98 1.19 -0.87
CA ARG A 461 25.27 2.21 -1.66
C ARG A 461 24.47 1.62 -2.81
N GLU A 462 24.99 0.59 -3.51
CA GLU A 462 24.31 -0.08 -4.61
C GLU A 462 23.03 -0.78 -4.12
N THR A 463 23.11 -1.53 -3.03
CA THR A 463 21.93 -2.16 -2.42
C THR A 463 20.93 -1.11 -1.91
N ALA A 464 21.43 0.02 -1.37
CA ALA A 464 20.57 1.13 -0.95
C ALA A 464 19.84 1.75 -2.14
N ARG A 465 20.52 1.92 -3.30
CA ARG A 465 19.91 2.39 -4.55
C ARG A 465 18.79 1.45 -5.01
N ASP A 466 19.05 0.15 -4.98
CA ASP A 466 18.06 -0.85 -5.42
C ASP A 466 16.81 -0.87 -4.50
N VAL A 467 17.00 -0.77 -3.18
CA VAL A 467 15.92 -0.62 -2.20
C VAL A 467 15.15 0.69 -2.41
N LEU A 468 15.85 1.79 -2.71
CA LEU A 468 15.23 3.08 -3.04
C LEU A 468 14.43 3.02 -4.34
N GLY A 469 14.90 2.29 -5.35
CA GLY A 469 14.14 2.05 -6.59
C GLY A 469 12.79 1.35 -6.32
N ILE A 470 12.76 0.40 -5.38
CA ILE A 470 11.50 -0.21 -4.93
C ILE A 470 10.65 0.84 -4.19
N ALA A 471 11.26 1.59 -3.28
CA ALA A 471 10.56 2.63 -2.53
C ALA A 471 9.95 3.70 -3.44
N GLN A 472 10.67 4.15 -4.48
CA GLN A 472 10.15 5.11 -5.46
C GLN A 472 8.92 4.61 -6.20
N SER A 473 8.88 3.32 -6.55
CA SER A 473 7.70 2.73 -7.20
C SER A 473 6.48 2.66 -6.28
N LEU A 474 6.70 2.53 -4.98
CA LEU A 474 5.64 2.39 -3.96
C LEU A 474 5.20 3.72 -3.35
N PHE A 475 6.10 4.68 -3.29
CA PHE A 475 5.94 5.98 -2.64
C PHE A 475 6.44 7.11 -3.55
N PRO A 476 5.86 7.29 -4.74
CA PRO A 476 6.37 8.27 -5.73
C PRO A 476 6.27 9.72 -5.25
N ALA A 477 5.37 10.02 -4.30
CA ALA A 477 5.17 11.35 -3.74
C ALA A 477 6.02 11.64 -2.49
N SER A 478 6.74 10.64 -1.94
CA SER A 478 7.57 10.85 -0.76
C SER A 478 8.80 11.69 -1.08
N ALA A 479 8.84 12.90 -0.54
CA ALA A 479 9.98 13.80 -0.68
C ALA A 479 11.27 13.18 -0.08
N TRP A 480 11.13 12.40 1.01
CA TRP A 480 12.25 11.67 1.61
C TRP A 480 12.83 10.64 0.63
N VAL A 481 11.98 9.84 -0.03
CA VAL A 481 12.44 8.82 -1.00
C VAL A 481 13.15 9.48 -2.18
N ALA A 482 12.57 10.56 -2.72
CA ALA A 482 13.18 11.30 -3.84
C ALA A 482 14.54 11.89 -3.45
N GLN A 483 14.64 12.53 -2.28
CA GLN A 483 15.88 13.11 -1.77
C GLN A 483 16.95 12.05 -1.55
N GLN A 484 16.60 10.93 -0.88
CA GLN A 484 17.57 9.87 -0.61
C GLN A 484 18.05 9.18 -1.88
N ALA A 485 17.19 9.03 -2.88
CA ALA A 485 17.58 8.48 -4.17
C ALA A 485 18.58 9.40 -4.90
N ALA A 486 18.35 10.72 -4.86
CA ALA A 486 19.29 11.70 -5.40
C ALA A 486 20.63 11.69 -4.63
N ASP A 487 20.58 11.68 -3.29
CA ASP A 487 21.77 11.66 -2.44
C ASP A 487 22.62 10.41 -2.70
N VAL A 488 21.99 9.22 -2.74
CA VAL A 488 22.70 7.95 -3.00
C VAL A 488 23.26 7.91 -4.41
N ALA A 489 22.53 8.41 -5.42
CA ALA A 489 23.03 8.52 -6.78
C ALA A 489 24.26 9.44 -6.85
N GLN A 490 24.23 10.58 -6.16
CA GLN A 490 25.36 11.49 -6.06
C GLN A 490 26.54 10.86 -5.31
N GLU A 491 26.30 10.13 -4.22
CA GLU A 491 27.34 9.41 -3.47
C GLU A 491 28.00 8.31 -4.31
N ILE A 492 27.24 7.60 -5.15
CA ILE A 492 27.78 6.62 -6.10
C ILE A 492 28.62 7.32 -7.18
N ALA A 493 28.12 8.43 -7.74
CA ALA A 493 28.83 9.20 -8.75
C ALA A 493 30.08 9.91 -8.20
N ALA A 494 30.06 10.34 -6.94
CA ALA A 494 31.16 11.00 -6.27
C ALA A 494 32.21 10.02 -5.72
N GLN A 495 31.95 8.72 -5.71
CA GLN A 495 33.01 7.75 -5.46
C GLN A 495 34.04 7.98 -6.56
N PRO A 496 35.27 8.45 -6.22
CA PRO A 496 36.29 8.54 -7.24
C PRO A 496 36.36 7.15 -7.85
N ALA A 497 36.28 7.09 -9.17
CA ALA A 497 36.76 5.93 -9.89
C ALA A 497 38.21 5.71 -9.41
N ALA A 498 38.32 5.05 -8.25
CA ALA A 498 39.62 4.57 -7.77
C ALA A 498 40.06 3.58 -8.83
N ALA A 499 40.96 4.08 -9.71
CA ALA A 499 41.41 3.48 -10.94
C ALA A 499 40.39 3.52 -12.11
N ALA A 500 39.84 4.69 -12.45
CA ALA A 500 39.53 4.95 -13.83
C ALA A 500 40.77 5.40 -14.58
N GLY A 501 41.77 4.58 -14.61
CA GLY A 501 42.50 4.40 -15.86
C GLY A 501 41.41 4.01 -16.85
N ILE A 502 41.38 4.64 -18.03
CA ILE A 502 40.49 4.39 -19.15
C ILE A 502 40.15 2.91 -19.13
N ALA A 503 38.96 2.53 -18.57
CA ALA A 503 38.57 1.14 -18.41
C ALA A 503 38.19 0.67 -19.82
N THR A 504 39.20 0.21 -20.55
CA THR A 504 38.97 -0.65 -21.70
C THR A 504 38.22 -1.86 -21.16
N LEU A 505 37.04 -2.11 -21.69
CA LEU A 505 36.27 -3.35 -21.40
C LEU A 505 37.24 -4.53 -21.42
N PRO A 506 37.22 -5.42 -20.42
CA PRO A 506 38.00 -6.65 -20.47
C PRO A 506 37.84 -7.33 -21.83
N GLY A 507 38.90 -7.83 -22.43
CA GLY A 507 38.89 -8.32 -23.80
C GLY A 507 37.77 -9.36 -24.10
N HIS A 508 37.33 -10.10 -23.10
CA HIS A 508 36.21 -11.03 -23.22
C HIS A 508 34.83 -10.33 -23.25
N LEU A 509 34.68 -9.13 -22.69
CA LEU A 509 33.44 -8.36 -22.74
C LEU A 509 33.32 -7.49 -24.00
N SER A 510 34.44 -7.16 -24.65
CA SER A 510 34.44 -6.44 -25.92
C SER A 510 34.01 -7.31 -27.12
N ALA A 511 34.12 -8.65 -27.00
CA ALA A 511 33.78 -9.60 -28.05
C ALA A 511 32.66 -10.54 -27.60
N PRO A 512 31.39 -10.28 -27.98
CA PRO A 512 30.23 -11.07 -27.50
C PRO A 512 30.35 -12.57 -27.80
N GLY A 513 30.95 -12.95 -28.92
CA GLY A 513 31.18 -14.35 -29.27
C GLY A 513 32.05 -15.07 -28.26
N ILE A 514 33.15 -14.45 -27.81
CA ILE A 514 34.06 -15.01 -26.81
C ILE A 514 33.38 -15.10 -25.45
N PHE A 515 32.67 -14.05 -25.06
CA PHE A 515 31.95 -14.00 -23.79
C PHE A 515 30.92 -15.15 -23.68
N PHE A 516 30.02 -15.28 -24.68
CA PHE A 516 28.98 -16.30 -24.64
C PHE A 516 29.57 -17.71 -24.79
N GLN A 517 30.68 -17.89 -25.51
CA GLN A 517 31.38 -19.16 -25.56
C GLN A 517 31.95 -19.56 -24.19
N GLN A 518 32.57 -18.64 -23.46
CA GLN A 518 33.07 -18.88 -22.10
C GLN A 518 31.92 -19.13 -21.11
N LEU A 519 30.84 -18.36 -21.23
CA LEU A 519 29.64 -18.54 -20.40
C LEU A 519 28.99 -19.92 -20.63
N GLU A 520 28.80 -20.33 -21.86
CA GLU A 520 28.26 -21.65 -22.21
C GLU A 520 29.21 -22.79 -21.77
N ALA A 521 30.50 -22.63 -21.94
CA ALA A 521 31.48 -23.59 -21.46
C ALA A 521 31.41 -23.77 -19.93
N ALA A 522 31.31 -22.68 -19.18
CA ALA A 522 31.15 -22.71 -17.72
C ALA A 522 29.83 -23.36 -17.29
N LEU A 523 28.73 -23.04 -17.98
CA LEU A 523 27.41 -23.63 -17.71
C LEU A 523 27.37 -25.14 -18.00
N ASN A 524 28.00 -25.58 -19.08
CA ASN A 524 28.04 -26.98 -19.48
C ASN A 524 29.00 -27.80 -18.61
N ALA A 525 30.06 -27.18 -18.09
CA ALA A 525 30.99 -27.78 -17.13
C ALA A 525 30.47 -27.79 -15.69
N GLY A 526 29.28 -27.26 -15.42
CA GLY A 526 28.72 -27.14 -14.06
C GLY A 526 29.46 -26.15 -13.16
N GLN A 527 30.24 -25.25 -13.73
CA GLN A 527 30.98 -24.20 -13.01
C GLN A 527 30.10 -23.00 -12.72
N TRP A 528 29.08 -23.18 -11.87
CA TRP A 528 28.01 -22.21 -11.63
C TRP A 528 28.51 -20.90 -11.05
N SER A 529 29.55 -20.94 -10.17
CA SER A 529 30.18 -19.75 -9.60
C SER A 529 30.87 -18.89 -10.69
N THR A 530 31.60 -19.53 -11.60
CA THR A 530 32.27 -18.86 -12.72
C THR A 530 31.25 -18.27 -13.70
N ALA A 531 30.21 -19.02 -14.06
CA ALA A 531 29.12 -18.54 -14.90
C ALA A 531 28.41 -17.32 -14.27
N GLY A 532 28.12 -17.41 -12.96
CA GLY A 532 27.53 -16.29 -12.21
C GLY A 532 28.44 -15.06 -12.15
N GLN A 533 29.76 -15.24 -12.06
CA GLN A 533 30.71 -14.15 -12.09
C GLN A 533 30.73 -13.46 -13.47
N LEU A 534 30.82 -14.22 -14.55
CA LEU A 534 30.76 -13.67 -15.92
C LEU A 534 29.48 -12.86 -16.18
N ILE A 535 28.33 -13.35 -15.72
CA ILE A 535 27.06 -12.65 -15.83
C ILE A 535 27.11 -11.29 -15.07
N ARG A 536 27.64 -11.29 -13.85
CA ARG A 536 27.79 -10.07 -13.04
C ARG A 536 28.76 -9.08 -13.68
N GLU A 537 29.90 -9.56 -14.17
CA GLU A 537 30.88 -8.72 -14.87
C GLU A 537 30.25 -8.03 -16.08
N ALA A 538 29.48 -8.75 -16.90
CA ALA A 538 28.80 -8.17 -18.05
C ALA A 538 27.74 -7.12 -17.66
N ARG A 539 26.97 -7.37 -16.59
CA ARG A 539 25.94 -6.44 -16.12
C ARG A 539 26.49 -5.20 -15.44
N ASN A 540 27.63 -5.34 -14.75
CA ASN A 540 28.23 -4.26 -13.96
C ASN A 540 29.35 -3.55 -14.70
N ALA A 541 29.67 -3.96 -15.93
CA ALA A 541 30.72 -3.33 -16.72
C ALA A 541 30.40 -1.86 -17.03
N GLN A 542 31.39 -1.01 -16.84
CA GLN A 542 31.33 0.41 -17.19
C GLN A 542 32.53 0.78 -18.07
N PRO A 543 32.28 1.19 -19.31
CA PRO A 543 30.96 1.32 -19.97
C PRO A 543 30.27 -0.03 -20.17
N ALA A 544 28.93 0.00 -20.27
CA ALA A 544 28.17 -1.22 -20.56
C ALA A 544 28.54 -1.76 -21.95
N PRO A 545 28.70 -3.08 -22.13
CA PRO A 545 28.98 -3.66 -23.43
C PRO A 545 27.87 -3.34 -24.44
N ASP A 546 28.23 -2.93 -25.66
CA ASP A 546 27.27 -2.55 -26.72
C ASP A 546 26.25 -3.64 -27.05
N TRP A 547 26.64 -4.89 -26.87
CA TRP A 547 25.80 -6.07 -27.10
C TRP A 547 24.84 -6.40 -25.96
N LEU A 548 24.99 -5.78 -24.79
CA LEU A 548 24.24 -6.17 -23.58
C LEU A 548 22.72 -6.06 -23.79
N SER A 549 22.26 -4.98 -24.42
CA SER A 549 20.82 -4.79 -24.68
C SER A 549 20.27 -5.76 -25.73
N SER A 550 21.03 -6.05 -26.79
CA SER A 550 20.61 -6.91 -27.89
C SER A 550 20.60 -8.39 -27.51
N ARG A 551 21.47 -8.81 -26.57
CA ARG A 551 21.61 -10.22 -26.13
C ARG A 551 21.17 -10.44 -24.67
N ASP A 552 20.44 -9.49 -24.05
CA ASP A 552 19.94 -9.63 -22.67
C ASP A 552 19.11 -10.91 -22.47
N GLY A 553 18.36 -11.36 -23.48
CA GLY A 553 17.60 -12.60 -23.43
C GLY A 553 18.45 -13.85 -23.22
N GLU A 554 19.63 -13.94 -23.85
CA GLU A 554 20.55 -15.06 -23.65
C GLU A 554 21.18 -15.02 -22.26
N LEU A 555 21.54 -13.81 -21.83
CA LEU A 555 22.09 -13.60 -20.48
C LEU A 555 21.07 -13.96 -19.39
N ARG A 556 19.79 -13.62 -19.57
CA ARG A 556 18.70 -13.99 -18.64
C ARG A 556 18.49 -15.50 -18.57
N ARG A 557 18.57 -16.21 -19.71
CA ARG A 557 18.51 -17.68 -19.70
C ARG A 557 19.66 -18.30 -18.92
N ALA A 558 20.88 -17.80 -19.11
CA ALA A 558 22.03 -18.23 -18.33
C ALA A 558 21.85 -17.96 -16.83
N GLU A 559 21.32 -16.79 -16.49
CA GLU A 559 21.02 -16.39 -15.10
C GLU A 559 19.98 -17.34 -14.45
N MET A 560 18.93 -17.72 -15.18
CA MET A 560 17.97 -18.73 -14.69
C MET A 560 18.63 -20.09 -14.41
N ARG A 561 19.54 -20.56 -15.27
CA ARG A 561 20.29 -21.82 -15.07
C ARG A 561 21.21 -21.76 -13.84
N VAL A 562 21.94 -20.65 -13.68
CA VAL A 562 22.81 -20.44 -12.51
C VAL A 562 21.99 -20.39 -11.23
N ALA A 563 20.89 -19.65 -11.22
CA ALA A 563 20.01 -19.52 -10.06
C ALA A 563 19.34 -20.86 -9.69
N GLN A 564 18.92 -21.65 -10.66
CA GLN A 564 18.37 -22.99 -10.44
C GLN A 564 19.43 -23.92 -9.79
N ALA A 565 20.64 -23.95 -10.34
CA ALA A 565 21.71 -24.78 -9.81
C ALA A 565 22.15 -24.39 -8.38
N GLY A 566 22.02 -23.09 -8.03
CA GLY A 566 22.24 -22.58 -6.68
C GLY A 566 21.06 -22.76 -5.73
N GLY A 567 19.94 -23.33 -6.17
CA GLY A 567 18.70 -23.43 -5.38
C GLY A 567 17.99 -22.10 -5.13
N GLU A 568 18.37 -21.04 -5.86
CA GLU A 568 17.88 -19.66 -5.70
C GLU A 568 16.59 -19.43 -6.51
N ARG A 569 15.49 -20.09 -6.10
CA ARG A 569 14.22 -20.06 -6.85
C ARG A 569 13.71 -18.63 -7.10
N SER A 570 13.80 -17.75 -6.12
CA SER A 570 13.34 -16.37 -6.24
C SER A 570 14.10 -15.60 -7.33
N ARG A 571 15.40 -15.81 -7.41
CA ARG A 571 16.26 -15.20 -8.44
C ARG A 571 15.94 -15.74 -9.83
N MET A 572 15.73 -17.05 -9.94
CA MET A 572 15.31 -17.68 -11.19
C MET A 572 13.99 -17.08 -11.68
N ILE A 573 12.97 -16.93 -10.81
CA ILE A 573 11.68 -16.33 -11.18
C ILE A 573 11.85 -14.85 -11.54
N ALA A 574 12.67 -14.08 -10.81
CA ALA A 574 12.94 -12.68 -11.15
C ALA A 574 13.57 -12.53 -12.55
N ALA A 575 14.53 -13.40 -12.89
CA ALA A 575 15.13 -13.43 -14.21
C ALA A 575 14.09 -13.84 -15.29
N ALA A 576 13.24 -14.83 -14.99
CA ALA A 576 12.16 -15.27 -15.87
C ALA A 576 11.12 -14.18 -16.12
N THR A 577 10.72 -13.45 -15.09
CA THR A 577 9.77 -12.34 -15.16
C THR A 577 10.20 -11.26 -16.16
N VAL A 578 11.49 -10.90 -16.12
CA VAL A 578 12.05 -9.92 -17.08
C VAL A 578 12.23 -10.53 -18.47
N PHE A 579 12.63 -11.80 -18.54
CA PHE A 579 12.82 -12.51 -19.80
C PHE A 579 11.54 -12.65 -20.62
N LEU A 580 10.44 -13.00 -19.95
CA LEU A 580 9.17 -13.33 -20.61
C LEU A 580 8.47 -12.15 -21.29
N ASN A 581 8.59 -10.98 -20.80
CA ASN A 581 8.13 -9.67 -21.33
C ASN A 581 7.06 -9.70 -22.48
N GLY A 582 6.12 -10.66 -22.43
CA GLY A 582 5.01 -10.80 -23.39
C GLY A 582 5.34 -11.45 -24.75
N ASP A 583 6.57 -11.90 -24.96
CA ASP A 583 7.01 -12.54 -26.22
C ASP A 583 6.72 -14.05 -26.20
N ALA A 584 5.99 -14.54 -27.22
CA ALA A 584 5.61 -15.94 -27.36
C ALA A 584 6.82 -16.88 -27.58
N ASP A 585 7.86 -16.43 -28.29
CA ASP A 585 9.06 -17.23 -28.49
C ASP A 585 9.87 -17.36 -27.19
N ARG A 586 9.92 -16.31 -26.38
CA ARG A 586 10.53 -16.36 -25.05
C ARG A 586 9.77 -17.28 -24.10
N SER A 587 8.44 -17.30 -24.19
CA SER A 587 7.60 -18.25 -23.42
C SER A 587 7.96 -19.70 -23.79
N ARG A 588 8.13 -20.00 -25.06
CA ARG A 588 8.55 -21.33 -25.54
C ARG A 588 9.93 -21.72 -25.00
N GLN A 589 10.90 -20.82 -25.08
CA GLN A 589 12.26 -21.04 -24.57
C GLN A 589 12.28 -21.26 -23.06
N ALA A 590 11.47 -20.52 -22.30
CA ALA A 590 11.34 -20.70 -20.85
C ALA A 590 10.71 -22.08 -20.51
N LEU A 591 9.73 -22.54 -21.29
CA LEU A 591 9.14 -23.87 -21.10
C LEU A 591 10.12 -25.00 -21.45
N GLU A 592 10.97 -24.84 -22.44
CA GLU A 592 12.06 -25.78 -22.73
C GLU A 592 13.05 -25.85 -21.58
N LEU A 593 13.41 -24.71 -21.00
CA LEU A 593 14.27 -24.66 -19.82
C LEU A 593 13.60 -25.31 -18.60
N ALA A 594 12.31 -25.08 -18.40
CA ALA A 594 11.53 -25.75 -17.35
C ALA A 594 11.49 -27.28 -17.53
N ARG A 595 11.37 -27.78 -18.77
CA ARG A 595 11.49 -29.22 -19.05
C ARG A 595 12.87 -29.76 -18.70
N THR A 596 13.92 -29.00 -19.01
CA THR A 596 15.30 -29.38 -18.66
C THR A 596 15.46 -29.49 -17.13
N PHE A 597 14.95 -28.53 -16.37
CA PHE A 597 14.97 -28.60 -14.90
C PHE A 597 14.20 -29.83 -14.38
N PHE A 598 13.04 -30.11 -14.96
CA PHE A 598 12.23 -31.28 -14.59
C PHE A 598 12.98 -32.61 -14.85
N THR A 599 13.66 -32.73 -15.99
CA THR A 599 14.46 -33.94 -16.31
C THR A 599 15.71 -34.07 -15.44
N GLN A 600 16.26 -32.95 -14.96
CA GLN A 600 17.37 -32.93 -14.01
C GLN A 600 16.94 -33.25 -12.56
N GLY A 601 15.65 -33.44 -12.33
CA GLY A 601 15.11 -33.79 -11.00
C GLY A 601 14.66 -32.59 -10.16
N ASP A 602 14.93 -31.34 -10.59
CA ASP A 602 14.45 -30.14 -9.90
C ASP A 602 13.02 -29.78 -10.33
N ARG A 603 12.09 -30.58 -9.82
CA ARG A 603 10.66 -30.45 -10.13
C ARG A 603 10.07 -29.11 -9.67
N ASP A 604 10.54 -28.64 -8.53
CA ASP A 604 10.02 -27.41 -7.92
C ASP A 604 10.36 -26.16 -8.75
N SER A 605 11.61 -26.06 -9.20
CA SER A 605 12.03 -24.96 -10.08
C SER A 605 11.35 -25.05 -11.45
N ALA A 606 11.16 -26.26 -11.97
CA ALA A 606 10.42 -26.48 -13.22
C ALA A 606 8.96 -26.00 -13.13
N ILE A 607 8.25 -26.38 -12.07
CA ILE A 607 6.87 -25.98 -11.84
C ILE A 607 6.79 -24.47 -11.60
N ALA A 608 7.72 -23.88 -10.84
CA ALA A 608 7.76 -22.45 -10.59
C ALA A 608 7.95 -21.66 -11.91
N LEU A 609 8.88 -22.08 -12.77
CA LEU A 609 9.13 -21.42 -14.05
C LEU A 609 7.93 -21.56 -15.01
N ALA A 610 7.33 -22.74 -15.11
CA ALA A 610 6.14 -22.94 -15.93
C ALA A 610 4.91 -22.16 -15.40
N THR A 611 4.81 -21.98 -14.09
CA THR A 611 3.77 -21.17 -13.46
C THR A 611 3.96 -19.69 -13.80
N GLU A 612 5.19 -19.18 -13.82
CA GLU A 612 5.48 -17.80 -14.22
C GLU A 612 5.15 -17.58 -15.71
N VAL A 613 5.45 -18.55 -16.59
CA VAL A 613 5.02 -18.49 -17.99
C VAL A 613 3.49 -18.40 -18.10
N MET A 614 2.77 -19.23 -17.35
CA MET A 614 1.30 -19.21 -17.36
C MET A 614 0.74 -17.91 -16.78
N HIS A 615 1.41 -17.33 -15.77
CA HIS A 615 1.01 -16.05 -15.19
C HIS A 615 1.13 -14.90 -16.22
N ARG A 616 2.21 -14.88 -16.98
CA ARG A 616 2.47 -13.86 -18.02
C ARG A 616 1.69 -14.10 -19.32
N SER A 617 1.41 -15.34 -19.63
CA SER A 617 0.68 -15.77 -20.82
C SER A 617 -0.45 -16.74 -20.45
N PRO A 618 -1.59 -16.28 -19.91
CA PRO A 618 -2.66 -17.14 -19.38
C PRO A 618 -3.31 -18.06 -20.44
N ARG A 619 -3.14 -17.75 -21.74
CA ARG A 619 -3.68 -18.54 -22.85
C ARG A 619 -2.69 -19.58 -23.39
N ASP A 620 -1.47 -19.66 -22.85
CA ASP A 620 -0.48 -20.63 -23.30
C ASP A 620 -0.92 -22.06 -22.95
N ALA A 621 -1.30 -22.81 -23.98
CA ALA A 621 -1.78 -24.18 -23.85
C ALA A 621 -0.65 -25.15 -23.45
N ALA A 622 0.60 -24.88 -23.86
CA ALA A 622 1.74 -25.72 -23.57
C ALA A 622 2.13 -25.61 -22.09
N ALA A 623 2.15 -24.40 -21.53
CA ALA A 623 2.39 -24.18 -20.11
C ALA A 623 1.34 -24.88 -19.24
N ARG A 624 0.06 -24.75 -19.61
CA ARG A 624 -1.06 -25.37 -18.90
C ARG A 624 -0.97 -26.90 -18.93
N LYS A 625 -0.67 -27.48 -20.09
CA LYS A 625 -0.51 -28.93 -20.25
C LYS A 625 0.62 -29.45 -19.37
N LEU A 626 1.81 -28.85 -19.44
CA LEU A 626 2.97 -29.24 -18.63
C LEU A 626 2.70 -29.18 -17.14
N LEU A 627 2.07 -28.08 -16.67
CA LEU A 627 1.73 -27.94 -15.25
C LEU A 627 0.73 -28.99 -14.78
N SER A 628 -0.26 -29.35 -15.61
CA SER A 628 -1.21 -30.41 -15.26
C SER A 628 -0.52 -31.78 -15.17
N GLU A 629 0.36 -32.11 -16.11
CA GLU A 629 1.12 -33.38 -16.14
C GLU A 629 2.07 -33.48 -14.94
N TRP A 630 2.82 -32.41 -14.64
CA TRP A 630 3.79 -32.41 -13.56
C TRP A 630 3.15 -32.41 -12.17
N ARG A 631 2.02 -31.74 -11.98
CA ARG A 631 1.25 -31.79 -10.74
C ARG A 631 0.59 -33.15 -10.52
N ALA A 632 0.11 -33.79 -11.58
CA ALA A 632 -0.41 -35.16 -11.48
C ALA A 632 0.66 -36.17 -11.06
N SER A 633 1.91 -35.96 -11.48
CA SER A 633 3.05 -36.81 -11.08
C SER A 633 3.52 -36.59 -9.63
N GLN A 634 3.03 -35.55 -8.96
CA GLN A 634 3.30 -35.27 -7.53
C GLN A 634 2.22 -35.82 -6.59
N ALA A 635 1.04 -36.21 -7.11
CA ALA A 635 0.01 -36.82 -6.28
C ALA A 635 0.57 -38.11 -5.68
N PRO A 636 0.56 -38.30 -4.34
CA PRO A 636 0.97 -39.56 -3.74
C PRO A 636 0.09 -40.66 -4.33
N GLN A 637 0.68 -41.70 -4.91
CA GLN A 637 -0.05 -42.93 -5.23
C GLN A 637 -0.71 -43.36 -3.92
N ALA A 638 -2.02 -43.21 -3.86
CA ALA A 638 -2.82 -43.74 -2.75
C ALA A 638 -2.43 -45.21 -2.59
N ALA A 639 -1.82 -45.54 -1.45
CA ALA A 639 -1.48 -46.91 -1.11
C ALA A 639 -2.76 -47.73 -1.25
N VAL A 640 -2.81 -48.58 -2.25
CA VAL A 640 -3.79 -49.64 -2.36
C VAL A 640 -3.54 -50.56 -1.17
N GLU A 641 -4.32 -50.39 -0.09
CA GLU A 641 -4.33 -51.37 0.98
C GLU A 641 -4.72 -52.74 0.40
N PRO A 642 -3.89 -53.77 0.55
CA PRO A 642 -4.30 -55.12 0.19
C PRO A 642 -5.38 -55.57 1.18
N GLY A 643 -6.56 -55.91 0.64
CA GLY A 643 -7.74 -56.33 1.36
C GLY A 643 -7.47 -57.38 2.42
N ARG A 644 -7.97 -57.13 3.63
CA ARG A 644 -8.19 -58.17 4.63
C ARG A 644 -9.41 -59.01 4.17
N ARG A 645 -9.11 -60.28 3.90
CA ARG A 645 -10.08 -61.37 4.04
C ARG A 645 -10.12 -61.81 5.51
#